data_c13e42bef7caee88c652958e8bf31317
#
_entry.id   c13e42bef7caee88c652958e8bf31317
#
_cell.length_a   1.000
_cell.length_b   1.000
_cell.length_c   1.000
_cell.angle_alpha   90.00
_cell.angle_beta   90.00
_cell.angle_gamma   90.00
#
_symmetry.space_group_name_H-M   'P 1'
#
loop_
_entity.id
_entity.type
_entity.pdbx_description
1 polymer ?
#
loop_
_entity_poly.entity_id
_entity_poly.type
_entity_poly.pdbx_seq_one_letter_code
_entity_poly.pdbx_strand_id
1 'polypeptide(L)'
;MKNWIFIFMISMITLPGYGKVKVQKPKMKHPTAFAILVDEVTYEKIPGAIEAYRDAIEKDGLSAYIVSGNWESPDQVRKEIVALSRRKPVLEGIVLVGDIPVAMIRNAQHLTTAFKMDEEAFPFIESSVPSDRFYDDLHLTFDFIRRDSVHPDYFYYKLREDSPQQLQPALYSGRIKYPEAKGEDKYKAIAEYLYKVVREKQETNELDCFTSFTGNAYNSECLLAWMDERLALEENFPLAWKNSRTAKFLNFRMADYMKFHLFDELQRDELDVMLFHEHGAPDQQYICEGPAPVGMNGYVKGIKAAIYNEVRKEVRKGKGTPEEIQDYFIQEYDLEKHFFDDLYHPELLKADSIANANTGIVLEDLKQMNTYPRFVMFDACYNGSFHLPGYVAGYYIFNDGKTIVAQGNSRNVLQDRWTIEMIGLLSQGIRVGQWNRLIATLEGHIIGDPTFRFSVAVPHTLALDIVKNPADRQLWEKYSRSAIPDVQSLAWRMLADQDERHELSPRLLKLFRESPCNSVRMEALKLLSRYANDDFVEAIRLGLYDAYELIRRNAAAYAGKCGDPRLIGDVVRVWLNTPESERVNDVLQSALYLFPVEKVTEELKTLQKSATTVTPFALRQRQIGEMIGKLTDKKQNRWLDYAEIPKATLSLKKQISMIRYIRNLSLIHI
;
A
#
# COMPACT_ATOMS: atom_id res chain seq x y z
N MET A 1 76.45 -1.35 -33.77
CA MET A 1 75.43 -2.11 -32.99
C MET A 1 74.87 -1.16 -31.97
N LYS A 2 73.68 -0.65 -32.16
CA LYS A 2 73.01 0.28 -31.27
C LYS A 2 71.87 -0.47 -30.57
N ASN A 3 71.98 -0.67 -29.26
CA ASN A 3 71.00 -1.27 -28.40
C ASN A 3 69.92 -0.22 -28.10
N TRP A 4 68.68 -0.49 -28.48
CA TRP A 4 67.49 0.26 -28.06
C TRP A 4 66.89 -0.45 -26.84
N ILE A 5 66.92 0.23 -25.68
CA ILE A 5 66.20 -0.16 -24.50
C ILE A 5 64.77 0.41 -24.57
N PHE A 6 63.75 -0.45 -24.74
CA PHE A 6 62.37 -0.08 -24.62
C PHE A 6 61.97 -0.07 -23.13
N ILE A 7 61.76 1.12 -22.59
CA ILE A 7 61.17 1.28 -21.25
C ILE A 7 59.65 1.14 -21.39
N PHE A 8 59.12 0.03 -20.91
CA PHE A 8 57.67 -0.13 -20.73
C PHE A 8 57.21 0.72 -19.53
N MET A 9 56.53 1.85 -19.79
CA MET A 9 55.80 2.60 -18.80
C MET A 9 54.53 1.84 -18.48
N ILE A 10 54.49 1.10 -17.40
CA ILE A 10 53.26 0.52 -16.83
C ILE A 10 52.50 1.69 -16.18
N SER A 11 51.47 2.20 -16.86
CA SER A 11 50.49 3.08 -16.25
C SER A 11 49.69 2.25 -15.25
N MET A 12 49.97 2.44 -13.97
CA MET A 12 49.06 1.98 -12.91
C MET A 12 47.73 2.70 -13.08
N ILE A 13 46.76 2.01 -13.65
CA ILE A 13 45.36 2.39 -13.54
C ILE A 13 45.01 2.15 -12.06
N THR A 14 44.98 3.22 -11.29
CA THR A 14 44.44 3.21 -9.95
C THR A 14 42.91 2.93 -10.12
N LEU A 15 42.52 1.69 -9.89
CA LEU A 15 41.12 1.36 -9.68
C LEU A 15 40.61 2.26 -8.54
N PRO A 16 39.46 2.92 -8.70
CA PRO A 16 38.87 3.70 -7.61
C PRO A 16 38.73 2.78 -6.40
N GLY A 17 39.37 3.16 -5.29
CA GLY A 17 39.32 2.41 -4.05
C GLY A 17 37.88 2.32 -3.58
N TYR A 18 37.34 1.14 -3.52
CA TYR A 18 36.04 0.88 -2.87
C TYR A 18 36.09 1.47 -1.45
N GLY A 19 35.20 2.41 -1.15
CA GLY A 19 35.05 2.95 0.20
C GLY A 19 34.93 1.80 1.19
N LYS A 20 35.71 1.87 2.26
CA LYS A 20 35.87 0.75 3.22
C LYS A 20 34.58 0.65 4.06
N VAL A 21 33.75 -0.35 3.82
CA VAL A 21 32.60 -0.63 4.68
C VAL A 21 33.08 -1.06 6.07
N LYS A 22 32.57 -0.42 7.11
CA LYS A 22 32.87 -0.71 8.52
C LYS A 22 31.70 -1.44 9.15
N VAL A 23 31.92 -2.62 9.72
CA VAL A 23 30.91 -3.43 10.40
C VAL A 23 31.22 -3.49 11.88
N GLN A 24 30.38 -2.89 12.70
CA GLN A 24 30.42 -3.02 14.16
C GLN A 24 29.52 -4.18 14.58
N LYS A 25 30.06 -5.08 15.40
CA LYS A 25 29.35 -6.24 15.93
C LYS A 25 28.41 -5.83 17.06
N PRO A 26 27.34 -6.62 17.30
CA PRO A 26 26.48 -6.45 18.45
C PRO A 26 27.27 -6.47 19.77
N LYS A 27 26.84 -5.65 20.74
CA LYS A 27 27.32 -5.69 22.12
C LYS A 27 26.63 -6.79 22.93
N MET A 28 25.33 -7.03 22.62
CA MET A 28 24.52 -8.05 23.29
C MET A 28 24.18 -9.20 22.33
N LYS A 29 24.08 -10.42 22.90
CA LYS A 29 23.71 -11.63 22.14
C LYS A 29 22.27 -11.99 22.40
N HIS A 30 21.49 -12.05 21.32
CA HIS A 30 20.06 -12.43 21.34
C HIS A 30 19.79 -13.54 20.31
N PRO A 31 18.61 -14.18 20.35
CA PRO A 31 18.25 -15.27 19.42
C PRO A 31 18.22 -14.88 17.95
N THR A 32 17.96 -13.60 17.65
CA THR A 32 17.92 -13.03 16.30
C THR A 32 18.76 -11.76 16.23
N ALA A 33 19.03 -11.30 15.01
CA ALA A 33 19.83 -10.12 14.74
C ALA A 33 19.08 -9.07 13.91
N PHE A 34 19.57 -7.85 13.99
CA PHE A 34 19.12 -6.70 13.22
C PHE A 34 20.33 -5.91 12.69
N ALA A 35 20.20 -5.21 11.55
CA ALA A 35 21.29 -4.39 11.03
C ALA A 35 20.86 -2.96 10.73
N ILE A 36 21.62 -2.00 11.24
CA ILE A 36 21.53 -0.57 10.95
C ILE A 36 22.53 -0.28 9.83
N LEU A 37 22.03 -0.05 8.61
CA LEU A 37 22.85 0.37 7.48
C LEU A 37 22.79 1.89 7.39
N VAL A 38 23.93 2.54 7.48
CA VAL A 38 24.03 4.00 7.52
C VAL A 38 25.10 4.49 6.54
N ASP A 39 24.85 5.62 5.88
CA ASP A 39 25.92 6.24 5.10
C ASP A 39 27.04 6.80 5.99
N GLU A 40 28.27 6.82 5.45
CA GLU A 40 29.46 7.17 6.22
C GLU A 40 29.39 8.57 6.82
N VAL A 41 28.87 9.55 6.06
CA VAL A 41 28.78 10.94 6.49
C VAL A 41 27.78 11.09 7.65
N THR A 42 26.60 10.49 7.53
CA THR A 42 25.60 10.47 8.61
C THR A 42 26.19 9.82 9.86
N TYR A 43 26.85 8.67 9.72
CA TYR A 43 27.49 8.02 10.88
C TYR A 43 28.54 8.91 11.54
N GLU A 44 29.41 9.57 10.79
CA GLU A 44 30.47 10.45 11.31
C GLU A 44 29.91 11.71 12.02
N LYS A 45 28.77 12.22 11.54
CA LYS A 45 28.13 13.42 12.14
C LYS A 45 27.37 13.12 13.44
N ILE A 46 26.75 11.93 13.55
CA ILE A 46 25.87 11.59 14.68
C ILE A 46 26.14 10.19 15.27
N PRO A 47 27.40 9.79 15.51
CA PRO A 47 27.72 8.44 15.96
C PRO A 47 27.01 8.08 17.28
N GLY A 48 26.91 9.04 18.21
CA GLY A 48 26.27 8.83 19.51
C GLY A 48 24.77 8.49 19.40
N ALA A 49 24.04 9.13 18.49
CA ALA A 49 22.63 8.83 18.27
C ALA A 49 22.41 7.44 17.62
N ILE A 50 23.25 7.07 16.63
CA ILE A 50 23.22 5.74 16.01
C ILE A 50 23.55 4.65 17.04
N GLU A 51 24.52 4.88 17.90
CA GLU A 51 24.90 3.93 18.95
C GLU A 51 23.84 3.81 20.04
N ALA A 52 23.22 4.93 20.45
CA ALA A 52 22.09 4.90 21.39
C ALA A 52 20.90 4.11 20.82
N TYR A 53 20.60 4.29 19.53
CA TYR A 53 19.56 3.53 18.84
C TYR A 53 19.89 2.04 18.79
N ARG A 54 21.12 1.65 18.44
CA ARG A 54 21.56 0.26 18.53
C ARG A 54 21.36 -0.31 19.92
N ASP A 55 21.78 0.42 20.95
CA ASP A 55 21.72 -0.04 22.34
C ASP A 55 20.25 -0.21 22.81
N ALA A 56 19.31 0.64 22.31
CA ALA A 56 17.88 0.47 22.56
C ALA A 56 17.31 -0.76 21.84
N ILE A 57 17.72 -1.03 20.61
CA ILE A 57 17.34 -2.25 19.86
C ILE A 57 17.85 -3.49 20.60
N GLU A 58 19.08 -3.46 21.12
CA GLU A 58 19.65 -4.58 21.87
C GLU A 58 18.90 -4.83 23.19
N LYS A 59 18.53 -3.78 23.91
CA LYS A 59 17.67 -3.90 25.10
C LYS A 59 16.30 -4.51 24.80
N ASP A 60 15.79 -4.27 23.57
CA ASP A 60 14.52 -4.82 23.10
C ASP A 60 14.63 -6.24 22.50
N GLY A 61 15.81 -6.89 22.65
CA GLY A 61 15.99 -8.32 22.39
C GLY A 61 16.52 -8.72 21.01
N LEU A 62 17.20 -7.81 20.29
CA LEU A 62 17.86 -8.09 19.01
C LEU A 62 19.38 -7.85 19.09
N SER A 63 20.19 -8.74 18.53
CA SER A 63 21.62 -8.48 18.35
C SER A 63 21.83 -7.48 17.22
N ALA A 64 22.21 -6.22 17.50
CA ALA A 64 22.21 -5.16 16.52
C ALA A 64 23.60 -4.84 15.94
N TYR A 65 23.75 -5.01 14.60
CA TYR A 65 24.92 -4.57 13.86
C TYR A 65 24.79 -3.10 13.44
N ILE A 66 25.92 -2.35 13.39
CA ILE A 66 26.02 -1.10 12.66
C ILE A 66 26.93 -1.32 11.46
N VAL A 67 26.44 -0.99 10.26
CA VAL A 67 27.17 -1.11 9.00
C VAL A 67 27.23 0.25 8.35
N SER A 68 28.39 0.90 8.40
CA SER A 68 28.58 2.22 7.79
C SER A 68 29.47 2.13 6.56
N GLY A 69 29.15 2.88 5.52
CA GLY A 69 29.90 2.90 4.28
C GLY A 69 29.54 4.05 3.36
N ASN A 70 30.45 4.35 2.43
CA ASN A 70 30.15 5.22 1.31
C ASN A 70 29.49 4.38 0.21
N TRP A 71 28.16 4.46 0.14
CA TRP A 71 27.34 3.61 -0.72
C TRP A 71 27.25 4.15 -2.15
N GLU A 72 28.02 3.58 -3.06
CA GLU A 72 28.03 4.02 -4.46
C GLU A 72 26.85 3.46 -5.28
N SER A 73 26.22 2.37 -4.83
CA SER A 73 25.09 1.72 -5.50
C SER A 73 24.25 0.87 -4.53
N PRO A 74 22.99 0.58 -4.89
CA PRO A 74 22.16 -0.39 -4.18
C PRO A 74 22.79 -1.77 -4.06
N ASP A 75 23.53 -2.23 -5.08
CA ASP A 75 24.19 -3.55 -5.08
C ASP A 75 25.23 -3.68 -3.97
N GLN A 76 25.96 -2.62 -3.65
CA GLN A 76 26.93 -2.64 -2.53
C GLN A 76 26.21 -2.82 -1.20
N VAL A 77 25.13 -2.08 -0.96
CA VAL A 77 24.31 -2.20 0.26
C VAL A 77 23.75 -3.62 0.36
N ARG A 78 23.13 -4.12 -0.71
CA ARG A 78 22.56 -5.47 -0.77
C ARG A 78 23.60 -6.57 -0.51
N LYS A 79 24.82 -6.42 -1.02
CA LYS A 79 25.92 -7.35 -0.80
C LYS A 79 26.24 -7.51 0.70
N GLU A 80 26.27 -6.41 1.45
CA GLU A 80 26.50 -6.46 2.89
C GLU A 80 25.33 -7.09 3.64
N ILE A 81 24.10 -6.81 3.24
CA ILE A 81 22.88 -7.45 3.79
C ILE A 81 22.95 -8.96 3.59
N VAL A 82 23.25 -9.42 2.37
CA VAL A 82 23.42 -10.85 2.07
C VAL A 82 24.57 -11.47 2.88
N ALA A 83 25.68 -10.76 3.07
CA ALA A 83 26.78 -11.25 3.91
C ALA A 83 26.37 -11.40 5.38
N LEU A 84 25.55 -10.49 5.90
CA LEU A 84 25.02 -10.55 7.27
C LEU A 84 23.94 -11.64 7.43
N SER A 85 23.05 -11.82 6.44
CA SER A 85 21.99 -12.83 6.52
C SER A 85 22.51 -14.28 6.61
N ARG A 86 23.75 -14.51 6.19
CA ARG A 86 24.43 -15.81 6.29
C ARG A 86 25.08 -16.06 7.67
N ARG A 87 25.08 -15.05 8.56
CA ARG A 87 25.69 -15.16 9.91
C ARG A 87 24.67 -15.68 10.92
N LYS A 88 25.20 -16.06 12.08
CA LYS A 88 24.39 -16.36 13.27
C LYS A 88 24.61 -15.24 14.31
N PRO A 89 23.58 -14.82 15.04
CA PRO A 89 22.18 -15.26 14.96
C PRO A 89 21.50 -14.82 13.66
N VAL A 90 20.33 -15.42 13.35
CA VAL A 90 19.56 -15.13 12.12
C VAL A 90 19.21 -13.65 12.06
N LEU A 91 19.57 -13.00 10.96
CA LEU A 91 19.15 -11.62 10.67
C LEU A 91 17.67 -11.61 10.34
N GLU A 92 16.87 -10.85 11.09
CA GLU A 92 15.42 -10.77 10.86
C GLU A 92 14.98 -9.48 10.17
N GLY A 93 15.80 -8.43 10.26
CA GLY A 93 15.43 -7.13 9.68
C GLY A 93 16.60 -6.17 9.55
N ILE A 94 16.33 -5.08 8.85
CA ILE A 94 17.28 -3.99 8.57
C ILE A 94 16.61 -2.62 8.68
N VAL A 95 17.41 -1.59 8.90
CA VAL A 95 17.01 -0.20 8.70
C VAL A 95 18.04 0.55 7.87
N LEU A 96 17.57 1.37 6.94
CA LEU A 96 18.37 2.18 6.04
C LEU A 96 18.34 3.63 6.55
N VAL A 97 19.48 4.13 7.06
CA VAL A 97 19.56 5.43 7.72
C VAL A 97 20.38 6.41 6.88
N GLY A 98 19.83 7.61 6.66
CA GLY A 98 20.50 8.67 5.90
C GLY A 98 20.40 8.47 4.38
N ASP A 99 21.49 8.81 3.67
CA ASP A 99 21.54 8.84 2.20
C ASP A 99 21.90 7.48 1.62
N ILE A 100 21.01 6.50 1.79
CA ILE A 100 21.15 5.18 1.15
C ILE A 100 20.56 5.23 -0.26
N PRO A 101 21.28 4.73 -1.29
CA PRO A 101 20.78 4.72 -2.67
C PRO A 101 19.37 4.15 -2.82
N VAL A 102 18.63 4.61 -3.82
CA VAL A 102 17.25 4.20 -4.10
C VAL A 102 17.21 3.28 -5.30
N ALA A 103 16.72 2.07 -5.10
CA ALA A 103 16.44 1.14 -6.19
C ALA A 103 15.07 1.47 -6.82
N MET A 104 15.08 1.80 -8.12
CA MET A 104 13.91 2.11 -8.94
C MET A 104 13.58 0.87 -9.78
N ILE A 105 12.54 0.13 -9.38
CA ILE A 105 12.24 -1.20 -9.95
C ILE A 105 11.29 -1.09 -11.13
N ARG A 106 11.61 -1.82 -12.20
CA ARG A 106 10.84 -1.92 -13.44
C ARG A 106 10.52 -3.38 -13.77
N ASN A 107 9.64 -3.59 -14.74
CA ASN A 107 9.15 -4.89 -15.18
C ASN A 107 8.59 -5.75 -14.03
N ALA A 108 7.97 -5.10 -13.05
CA ALA A 108 7.50 -5.71 -11.80
C ALA A 108 6.09 -5.21 -11.39
N GLN A 109 5.29 -4.73 -12.34
CA GLN A 109 3.96 -4.16 -12.10
C GLN A 109 3.02 -5.13 -11.39
N HIS A 110 3.19 -6.43 -11.62
CA HIS A 110 2.42 -7.50 -10.97
C HIS A 110 2.72 -7.70 -9.48
N LEU A 111 3.80 -7.10 -8.98
CA LEU A 111 4.19 -7.11 -7.58
C LEU A 111 3.70 -5.85 -6.84
N THR A 112 2.98 -4.99 -7.53
CA THR A 112 2.41 -3.75 -6.98
C THR A 112 0.90 -3.82 -6.92
N THR A 113 0.31 -2.96 -6.10
CA THR A 113 -1.09 -2.55 -6.24
C THR A 113 -1.22 -1.21 -6.95
N ALA A 114 -0.10 -0.66 -7.43
CA ALA A 114 -0.05 0.60 -8.14
C ALA A 114 -0.68 0.51 -9.54
N PHE A 115 -1.28 1.60 -9.96
CA PHE A 115 -1.80 1.80 -11.31
C PHE A 115 -0.95 2.83 -12.07
N LYS A 116 -1.22 3.04 -13.39
CA LYS A 116 -0.40 3.90 -14.27
C LYS A 116 1.07 3.49 -14.34
N MET A 117 1.30 2.18 -14.32
CA MET A 117 2.62 1.57 -14.30
C MET A 117 3.03 0.99 -15.66
N ASP A 118 2.27 1.26 -16.73
CA ASP A 118 2.62 0.85 -18.08
C ASP A 118 3.87 1.59 -18.54
N GLU A 119 4.95 0.83 -18.77
CA GLU A 119 6.27 1.37 -19.07
C GLU A 119 6.38 1.94 -20.51
N GLU A 120 5.40 1.65 -21.39
CA GLU A 120 5.30 2.21 -22.73
C GLU A 120 4.44 3.50 -22.74
N ALA A 121 3.45 3.60 -21.82
CA ALA A 121 2.49 4.69 -21.78
C ALA A 121 2.91 5.85 -20.85
N PHE A 122 3.70 5.58 -19.82
CA PHE A 122 4.07 6.56 -18.80
C PHE A 122 5.57 6.85 -18.80
N PRO A 123 6.01 8.08 -18.39
CA PRO A 123 7.41 8.44 -18.29
C PRO A 123 8.23 7.44 -17.47
N PHE A 124 9.49 7.24 -17.85
CA PHE A 124 10.38 6.24 -17.29
C PHE A 124 10.48 6.31 -15.76
N ILE A 125 10.57 7.51 -15.19
CA ILE A 125 10.64 7.72 -13.75
C ILE A 125 9.30 7.42 -13.06
N GLU A 126 8.17 7.77 -13.69
CA GLU A 126 6.84 7.57 -13.13
C GLU A 126 6.42 6.10 -13.13
N SER A 127 6.79 5.35 -14.17
CA SER A 127 6.52 3.91 -14.32
C SER A 127 7.53 3.01 -13.60
N SER A 128 8.47 3.58 -12.85
CA SER A 128 9.42 2.84 -12.01
C SER A 128 9.01 2.94 -10.54
N VAL A 129 9.17 1.87 -9.76
CA VAL A 129 8.81 1.83 -8.33
C VAL A 129 10.04 2.02 -7.46
N PRO A 130 10.15 3.13 -6.68
CA PRO A 130 11.15 3.24 -5.63
C PRO A 130 10.85 2.17 -4.56
N SER A 131 11.77 1.22 -4.34
CA SER A 131 11.46 0.07 -3.50
C SER A 131 12.63 -0.48 -2.69
N ASP A 132 12.41 -0.59 -1.38
CA ASP A 132 13.33 -1.25 -0.46
C ASP A 132 13.19 -2.79 -0.49
N ARG A 133 12.20 -3.33 -1.26
CA ARG A 133 12.14 -4.78 -1.56
C ARG A 133 13.40 -5.27 -2.28
N PHE A 134 14.12 -4.37 -2.95
CA PHE A 134 15.46 -4.66 -3.48
C PHE A 134 16.44 -5.11 -2.39
N TYR A 135 16.31 -4.59 -1.18
CA TYR A 135 17.23 -4.85 -0.06
C TYR A 135 16.76 -5.99 0.85
N ASP A 136 15.47 -6.18 1.02
CA ASP A 136 14.90 -7.12 2.00
C ASP A 136 14.35 -8.40 1.38
N ASP A 137 13.97 -8.40 0.10
CA ASP A 137 13.61 -9.63 -0.62
C ASP A 137 14.85 -10.20 -1.33
N LEU A 138 15.56 -11.06 -0.61
CA LEU A 138 16.82 -11.63 -1.08
C LEU A 138 16.63 -12.71 -2.16
N HIS A 139 15.39 -13.15 -2.39
CA HIS A 139 15.05 -14.15 -3.42
C HIS A 139 14.90 -13.53 -4.81
N LEU A 140 14.54 -12.26 -4.89
CA LEU A 140 14.40 -11.56 -6.15
C LEU A 140 15.76 -11.29 -6.79
N THR A 141 15.83 -11.39 -8.11
CA THR A 141 17.01 -11.09 -8.91
C THR A 141 16.72 -10.00 -9.94
N PHE A 142 17.68 -9.11 -10.12
CA PHE A 142 17.51 -7.91 -10.92
C PHE A 142 18.66 -7.71 -11.89
N ASP A 143 18.38 -7.11 -13.06
CA ASP A 143 19.37 -6.59 -13.97
C ASP A 143 19.47 -5.06 -13.78
N PHE A 144 20.68 -4.55 -13.60
CA PHE A 144 20.94 -3.11 -13.59
C PHE A 144 20.70 -2.50 -14.97
N ILE A 145 19.95 -1.40 -15.06
CA ILE A 145 19.67 -0.69 -16.29
C ILE A 145 20.59 0.52 -16.42
N ARG A 146 20.49 1.46 -15.47
CA ARG A 146 21.26 2.70 -15.44
C ARG A 146 21.13 3.42 -14.11
N ARG A 147 22.05 4.35 -13.87
CA ARG A 147 21.89 5.40 -12.85
C ARG A 147 21.17 6.59 -13.47
N ASP A 148 20.35 7.29 -12.69
CA ASP A 148 19.69 8.50 -13.15
C ASP A 148 20.71 9.66 -13.31
N SER A 149 20.56 10.47 -14.36
CA SER A 149 21.47 11.58 -14.62
C SER A 149 21.11 12.87 -13.86
N VAL A 150 19.83 12.99 -13.45
CA VAL A 150 19.31 14.17 -12.73
C VAL A 150 19.28 13.90 -11.23
N HIS A 151 18.92 12.68 -10.84
CA HIS A 151 18.84 12.21 -9.45
C HIS A 151 19.91 11.15 -9.22
N PRO A 152 21.13 11.54 -8.79
CA PRO A 152 22.28 10.63 -8.72
C PRO A 152 22.16 9.52 -7.67
N ASP A 153 21.17 9.59 -6.78
CA ASP A 153 20.83 8.55 -5.81
C ASP A 153 19.82 7.51 -6.36
N TYR A 154 19.27 7.68 -7.57
CA TYR A 154 18.35 6.73 -8.20
C TYR A 154 19.08 5.78 -9.15
N PHE A 155 18.85 4.48 -8.95
CA PHE A 155 19.40 3.39 -9.74
C PHE A 155 18.27 2.51 -10.25
N TYR A 156 18.15 2.40 -11.58
CA TYR A 156 17.09 1.63 -12.21
C TYR A 156 17.49 0.18 -12.40
N TYR A 157 16.58 -0.70 -12.00
CA TYR A 157 16.72 -2.14 -12.12
C TYR A 157 15.48 -2.74 -12.77
N LYS A 158 15.68 -3.80 -13.55
CA LYS A 158 14.63 -4.61 -14.12
C LYS A 158 14.54 -5.93 -13.35
N LEU A 159 13.33 -6.32 -12.91
CA LEU A 159 13.10 -7.67 -12.40
C LEU A 159 13.37 -8.68 -13.52
N ARG A 160 14.19 -9.68 -13.26
CA ARG A 160 14.52 -10.71 -14.25
C ARG A 160 13.34 -11.64 -14.48
N GLU A 161 13.22 -12.16 -15.69
CA GLU A 161 12.14 -13.10 -16.06
C GLU A 161 12.27 -14.46 -15.33
N ASP A 162 13.51 -14.87 -15.03
CA ASP A 162 13.82 -16.09 -14.27
C ASP A 162 13.83 -15.89 -12.74
N SER A 163 13.54 -14.66 -12.27
CA SER A 163 13.34 -14.36 -10.85
C SER A 163 12.01 -14.93 -10.37
N PRO A 164 11.86 -15.26 -9.07
CA PRO A 164 10.53 -15.40 -8.48
C PRO A 164 9.62 -14.24 -8.85
N GLN A 165 8.38 -14.55 -9.25
CA GLN A 165 7.41 -13.55 -9.69
C GLN A 165 6.38 -13.22 -8.59
N GLN A 166 6.79 -13.32 -7.34
CA GLN A 166 6.03 -13.00 -6.14
C GLN A 166 6.96 -12.47 -5.07
N LEU A 167 6.46 -11.58 -4.20
CA LEU A 167 7.23 -11.06 -3.06
C LEU A 167 7.26 -12.09 -1.92
N GLN A 168 8.46 -12.35 -1.42
CA GLN A 168 8.72 -13.18 -0.23
C GLN A 168 9.90 -12.58 0.56
N PRO A 169 9.74 -11.38 1.15
CA PRO A 169 10.85 -10.73 1.82
C PRO A 169 11.47 -11.63 2.89
N ALA A 170 12.77 -11.89 2.79
CA ALA A 170 13.51 -12.67 3.76
C ALA A 170 13.66 -11.91 5.09
N LEU A 171 13.70 -10.59 5.00
CA LEU A 171 13.88 -9.65 6.11
C LEU A 171 12.72 -8.65 6.12
N TYR A 172 12.50 -8.00 7.26
CA TYR A 172 11.74 -6.75 7.23
C TYR A 172 12.68 -5.55 7.13
N SER A 173 12.21 -4.45 6.57
CA SER A 173 12.99 -3.23 6.41
C SER A 173 12.25 -1.98 6.87
N GLY A 174 13.01 -0.93 7.18
CA GLY A 174 12.51 0.42 7.36
C GLY A 174 13.51 1.43 6.83
N ARG A 175 13.05 2.65 6.53
CA ARG A 175 13.89 3.73 6.03
C ARG A 175 13.75 4.98 6.90
N ILE A 176 14.90 5.50 7.35
CA ILE A 176 15.02 6.77 8.09
C ILE A 176 15.77 7.74 7.17
N LYS A 177 15.00 8.44 6.31
CA LYS A 177 15.53 9.46 5.40
C LYS A 177 14.84 10.79 5.69
N TYR A 178 15.64 11.79 6.03
CA TYR A 178 15.13 13.14 6.33
C TYR A 178 14.53 13.78 5.06
N PRO A 179 13.32 14.38 5.14
CA PRO A 179 12.72 15.12 4.03
C PRO A 179 13.38 16.50 3.90
N GLU A 180 14.32 16.65 2.97
CA GLU A 180 15.16 17.85 2.82
C GLU A 180 14.37 19.15 2.62
N ALA A 181 13.17 19.06 2.02
CA ALA A 181 12.26 20.21 1.88
C ALA A 181 11.75 20.78 3.21
N LYS A 182 11.93 20.06 4.33
CA LYS A 182 11.63 20.58 5.68
C LYS A 182 12.58 21.71 6.08
N GLY A 183 13.84 21.68 5.58
CA GLY A 183 14.77 22.83 5.62
C GLY A 183 15.60 22.95 6.89
N GLU A 184 15.61 21.95 7.78
CA GLU A 184 16.46 21.91 8.98
C GLU A 184 17.79 21.18 8.69
N ASP A 185 18.75 21.23 9.65
CA ASP A 185 19.94 20.40 9.56
C ASP A 185 19.56 18.92 9.65
N LYS A 186 19.75 18.19 8.54
CA LYS A 186 19.34 16.79 8.43
C LYS A 186 20.00 15.88 9.46
N TYR A 187 21.27 16.12 9.81
CA TYR A 187 21.99 15.27 10.76
C TYR A 187 21.47 15.49 12.18
N LYS A 188 21.20 16.76 12.53
CA LYS A 188 20.57 17.09 13.79
C LYS A 188 19.18 16.47 13.88
N ALA A 189 18.35 16.63 12.86
CA ALA A 189 17.00 16.08 12.80
C ALA A 189 16.99 14.52 12.90
N ILE A 190 17.91 13.84 12.20
CA ILE A 190 18.06 12.39 12.31
C ILE A 190 18.48 12.00 13.74
N ALA A 191 19.40 12.72 14.37
CA ALA A 191 19.82 12.43 15.73
C ALA A 191 18.65 12.62 16.74
N GLU A 192 17.93 13.71 16.65
CA GLU A 192 16.74 13.99 17.50
C GLU A 192 15.66 12.92 17.32
N TYR A 193 15.40 12.52 16.09
CA TYR A 193 14.50 11.40 15.78
C TYR A 193 14.97 10.09 16.43
N LEU A 194 16.24 9.73 16.30
CA LEU A 194 16.79 8.50 16.90
C LEU A 194 16.71 8.53 18.44
N TYR A 195 16.98 9.67 19.08
CA TYR A 195 16.78 9.83 20.52
C TYR A 195 15.30 9.75 20.91
N LYS A 196 14.38 10.26 20.08
CA LYS A 196 12.94 10.07 20.28
C LYS A 196 12.58 8.59 20.28
N VAL A 197 13.06 7.84 19.27
CA VAL A 197 12.85 6.38 19.20
C VAL A 197 13.38 5.68 20.46
N VAL A 198 14.57 6.06 20.94
CA VAL A 198 15.14 5.50 22.17
C VAL A 198 14.23 5.75 23.38
N ARG A 199 13.62 6.93 23.50
CA ARG A 199 12.67 7.24 24.58
C ARG A 199 11.40 6.39 24.48
N GLU A 200 10.76 6.40 23.30
CA GLU A 200 9.50 5.66 23.08
C GLU A 200 9.67 4.13 23.27
N LYS A 201 10.85 3.57 22.95
CA LYS A 201 11.14 2.15 23.21
C LYS A 201 11.34 1.80 24.69
N GLN A 202 11.51 2.78 25.55
CA GLN A 202 11.61 2.57 27.01
C GLN A 202 10.24 2.59 27.70
N GLU A 203 9.24 3.13 27.03
CA GLU A 203 7.88 3.18 27.54
C GLU A 203 7.19 1.80 27.43
N THR A 204 6.36 1.51 28.43
CA THR A 204 5.46 0.36 28.40
C THR A 204 4.13 0.85 27.85
N ASN A 205 3.80 0.48 26.63
CA ASN A 205 2.60 0.94 25.94
C ASN A 205 1.92 -0.24 25.22
N GLU A 206 0.75 -0.65 25.73
CA GLU A 206 -0.12 -1.64 25.06
C GLU A 206 -0.91 -0.95 23.95
N LEU A 207 -1.28 -1.66 22.89
CA LEU A 207 -2.14 -1.10 21.85
C LEU A 207 -3.58 -1.13 22.34
N ASP A 208 -4.03 -0.02 22.91
CA ASP A 208 -5.39 0.13 23.47
C ASP A 208 -6.10 1.41 23.02
N CYS A 209 -5.44 2.25 22.22
CA CYS A 209 -6.02 3.49 21.70
C CYS A 209 -5.70 3.68 20.22
N PHE A 210 -6.72 3.74 19.37
CA PHE A 210 -6.55 4.02 17.95
C PHE A 210 -7.67 4.89 17.37
N THR A 211 -7.36 5.53 16.25
CA THR A 211 -8.32 6.25 15.42
C THR A 211 -8.19 5.77 13.97
N SER A 212 -9.32 5.40 13.35
CA SER A 212 -9.44 5.14 11.91
C SER A 212 -10.17 6.31 11.28
N PHE A 213 -9.61 6.87 10.21
CA PHE A 213 -10.19 7.96 9.45
C PHE A 213 -10.39 7.56 7.99
N THR A 214 -11.58 7.87 7.45
CA THR A 214 -11.90 7.71 6.03
C THR A 214 -12.14 9.05 5.38
N GLY A 215 -11.29 9.39 4.41
CA GLY A 215 -11.32 10.63 3.64
C GLY A 215 -12.33 10.60 2.50
N ASN A 216 -12.49 11.76 1.85
CA ASN A 216 -13.37 11.92 0.71
C ASN A 216 -12.99 11.01 -0.46
N ALA A 217 -14.00 10.48 -1.15
CA ALA A 217 -13.91 9.59 -2.30
C ALA A 217 -13.12 8.28 -2.09
N TYR A 218 -12.59 8.03 -0.87
CA TYR A 218 -12.10 6.72 -0.48
C TYR A 218 -13.25 5.95 0.14
N ASN A 219 -13.34 4.69 0.12
CA ASN A 219 -14.40 3.87 0.76
C ASN A 219 -15.66 4.59 1.32
N SER A 220 -15.60 5.91 1.43
CA SER A 220 -16.63 6.79 1.94
C SER A 220 -17.93 6.75 1.12
N GLU A 221 -17.83 6.40 -0.14
CA GLU A 221 -18.99 6.20 -1.01
C GLU A 221 -19.71 4.91 -0.67
N CYS A 222 -19.02 3.94 -0.05
CA CYS A 222 -19.58 2.69 0.44
C CYS A 222 -19.58 2.66 1.97
N LEU A 223 -20.67 3.10 2.59
CA LEU A 223 -20.80 3.11 4.04
C LEU A 223 -20.67 1.70 4.66
N LEU A 224 -21.07 0.65 3.95
CA LEU A 224 -20.91 -0.72 4.43
C LEU A 224 -19.45 -1.10 4.60
N ALA A 225 -18.58 -0.79 3.63
CA ALA A 225 -17.15 -1.08 3.75
C ALA A 225 -16.52 -0.37 4.97
N TRP A 226 -16.90 0.89 5.20
CA TRP A 226 -16.45 1.66 6.36
C TRP A 226 -16.97 1.09 7.69
N MET A 227 -18.23 0.68 7.74
CA MET A 227 -18.82 0.09 8.95
C MET A 227 -18.24 -1.29 9.25
N ASP A 228 -18.03 -2.10 8.23
CA ASP A 228 -17.54 -3.47 8.36
C ASP A 228 -16.09 -3.52 8.83
N GLU A 229 -15.23 -2.57 8.43
CA GLU A 229 -13.86 -2.48 8.92
C GLU A 229 -13.79 -2.41 10.45
N ARG A 230 -14.74 -1.69 11.07
CA ARG A 230 -14.87 -1.61 12.51
C ARG A 230 -15.00 -2.99 13.16
N LEU A 231 -15.77 -3.89 12.56
CA LEU A 231 -15.98 -5.23 13.09
C LEU A 231 -14.67 -6.03 13.15
N ALA A 232 -13.87 -5.97 12.10
CA ALA A 232 -12.58 -6.65 12.05
C ALA A 232 -11.55 -6.05 13.03
N LEU A 233 -11.57 -4.71 13.20
CA LEU A 233 -10.72 -4.05 14.20
C LEU A 233 -11.16 -4.38 15.63
N GLU A 234 -12.46 -4.50 15.91
CA GLU A 234 -12.98 -4.95 17.22
C GLU A 234 -12.54 -6.37 17.54
N GLU A 235 -12.58 -7.27 16.57
CA GLU A 235 -12.09 -8.65 16.73
C GLU A 235 -10.61 -8.72 17.13
N ASN A 236 -9.78 -7.83 16.59
CA ASN A 236 -8.33 -7.87 16.73
C ASN A 236 -7.77 -6.98 17.84
N PHE A 237 -8.52 -5.92 18.25
CA PHE A 237 -8.09 -4.98 19.29
C PHE A 237 -9.09 -4.90 20.46
N PRO A 238 -9.38 -6.01 21.15
CA PRO A 238 -10.44 -6.03 22.18
C PRO A 238 -10.15 -5.09 23.35
N LEU A 239 -8.91 -4.67 23.57
CA LEU A 239 -8.56 -3.72 24.63
C LEU A 239 -9.13 -2.33 24.33
N ALA A 240 -9.08 -1.89 23.07
CA ALA A 240 -9.56 -0.59 22.64
C ALA A 240 -11.08 -0.42 22.81
N TRP A 241 -11.84 -1.51 22.93
CA TRP A 241 -13.29 -1.48 23.16
C TRP A 241 -13.71 -1.54 24.64
N LYS A 242 -12.75 -1.73 25.54
CA LYS A 242 -13.05 -1.71 26.99
C LYS A 242 -13.29 -0.32 27.54
N ASN A 243 -12.84 0.70 26.83
CA ASN A 243 -13.01 2.11 27.18
C ASN A 243 -13.55 2.87 25.97
N SER A 244 -14.71 3.52 26.09
CA SER A 244 -15.40 4.24 25.02
C SER A 244 -14.60 5.39 24.39
N ARG A 245 -13.45 5.76 24.95
CA ARG A 245 -12.58 6.82 24.45
C ARG A 245 -11.38 6.34 23.65
N THR A 246 -11.15 5.04 23.55
CA THR A 246 -9.91 4.48 22.99
C THR A 246 -10.02 4.03 21.55
N ALA A 247 -11.23 3.81 21.02
CA ALA A 247 -11.45 3.50 19.60
C ALA A 247 -12.35 4.53 18.95
N LYS A 248 -11.84 5.22 17.91
CA LYS A 248 -12.60 6.21 17.15
C LYS A 248 -12.62 5.88 15.67
N PHE A 249 -13.78 6.12 15.05
CA PHE A 249 -13.98 6.01 13.62
C PHE A 249 -14.49 7.35 13.10
N LEU A 250 -13.66 8.03 12.34
CA LEU A 250 -13.93 9.34 11.79
C LEU A 250 -14.14 9.23 10.28
N ASN A 251 -15.11 9.97 9.79
CA ASN A 251 -15.40 10.06 8.37
C ASN A 251 -15.44 11.54 7.97
N PHE A 252 -14.98 11.86 6.78
CA PHE A 252 -14.90 13.24 6.30
C PHE A 252 -16.22 14.02 6.35
N ARG A 253 -17.38 13.30 6.33
CA ARG A 253 -18.71 13.90 6.39
C ARG A 253 -19.15 14.33 7.79
N MET A 254 -18.36 14.02 8.83
CA MET A 254 -18.72 14.35 10.22
C MET A 254 -18.55 15.84 10.55
N ALA A 255 -17.72 16.57 9.80
CA ALA A 255 -17.53 18.00 9.93
C ALA A 255 -17.13 18.64 8.61
N ASP A 256 -17.49 19.93 8.40
CA ASP A 256 -17.21 20.67 7.18
C ASP A 256 -15.70 20.75 6.85
N TYR A 257 -14.86 20.94 7.89
CA TYR A 257 -13.41 20.97 7.79
C TYR A 257 -12.81 19.93 8.73
N MET A 258 -12.94 18.67 8.37
CA MET A 258 -12.46 17.53 9.17
C MET A 258 -10.97 17.57 9.49
N LYS A 259 -10.18 18.30 8.69
CA LYS A 259 -8.75 18.56 8.91
C LYS A 259 -8.44 19.01 10.34
N PHE A 260 -9.22 19.95 10.88
CA PHE A 260 -8.95 20.50 12.21
C PHE A 260 -9.26 19.51 13.33
N HIS A 261 -10.29 18.67 13.16
CA HIS A 261 -10.56 17.57 14.08
C HIS A 261 -9.45 16.50 14.05
N LEU A 262 -8.85 16.26 12.87
CA LEU A 262 -7.71 15.37 12.76
C LEU A 262 -6.46 15.94 13.44
N PHE A 263 -6.29 17.28 13.44
CA PHE A 263 -5.20 17.90 14.20
C PHE A 263 -5.36 17.66 15.70
N ASP A 264 -6.57 17.76 16.24
CA ASP A 264 -6.85 17.45 17.63
C ASP A 264 -6.58 15.96 17.93
N GLU A 265 -7.01 15.06 17.04
CA GLU A 265 -6.72 13.61 17.19
C GLU A 265 -5.22 13.30 17.14
N LEU A 266 -4.49 13.87 16.18
CA LEU A 266 -3.06 13.63 16.02
C LEU A 266 -2.23 14.14 17.20
N GLN A 267 -2.79 15.07 17.99
CA GLN A 267 -2.13 15.63 19.18
C GLN A 267 -2.55 14.94 20.49
N ARG A 268 -3.35 13.88 20.43
CA ARG A 268 -3.69 13.09 21.63
C ARG A 268 -2.49 12.27 22.08
N ASP A 269 -2.07 12.48 23.32
CA ASP A 269 -0.88 11.85 23.91
C ASP A 269 -0.99 10.32 24.04
N GLU A 270 -2.21 9.84 24.28
CA GLU A 270 -2.54 8.43 24.43
C GLU A 270 -2.74 7.67 23.12
N LEU A 271 -2.76 8.37 21.97
CA LEU A 271 -3.04 7.72 20.68
C LEU A 271 -1.88 6.83 20.24
N ASP A 272 -2.15 5.54 20.11
CA ASP A 272 -1.18 4.53 19.69
C ASP A 272 -1.05 4.43 18.18
N VAL A 273 -2.21 4.32 17.51
CA VAL A 273 -2.29 4.09 16.07
C VAL A 273 -3.26 5.06 15.43
N MET A 274 -2.83 5.67 14.33
CA MET A 274 -3.68 6.41 13.40
C MET A 274 -3.72 5.72 12.05
N LEU A 275 -4.91 5.32 11.61
CA LEU A 275 -5.17 4.72 10.30
C LEU A 275 -5.81 5.77 9.39
N PHE A 276 -5.15 6.10 8.29
CA PHE A 276 -5.66 6.99 7.25
C PHE A 276 -6.05 6.19 6.01
N HIS A 277 -7.33 6.22 5.64
CA HIS A 277 -7.88 5.70 4.39
C HIS A 277 -8.31 6.89 3.53
N GLU A 278 -7.46 7.31 2.62
CA GLU A 278 -7.66 8.55 1.90
C GLU A 278 -6.95 8.61 0.55
N HIS A 279 -7.22 9.62 -0.24
CA HIS A 279 -6.36 9.97 -1.35
C HIS A 279 -5.13 10.71 -0.86
N GLY A 280 -4.00 10.51 -1.53
CA GLY A 280 -2.74 11.16 -1.17
C GLY A 280 -1.92 11.61 -2.36
N ALA A 281 -1.03 12.56 -2.09
CA ALA A 281 0.07 12.99 -2.93
C ALA A 281 1.36 12.96 -2.10
N PRO A 282 2.54 13.10 -2.69
CA PRO A 282 3.77 13.14 -1.90
C PRO A 282 3.75 14.20 -0.79
N ASP A 283 3.13 15.32 -1.06
CA ASP A 283 3.11 16.54 -0.25
C ASP A 283 1.75 16.88 0.40
N GLN A 284 0.75 15.99 0.23
CA GLN A 284 -0.61 16.26 0.70
C GLN A 284 -1.40 14.99 1.02
N GLN A 285 -2.23 15.07 2.06
CA GLN A 285 -3.33 14.17 2.37
C GLN A 285 -4.63 14.86 1.96
N TYR A 286 -5.51 14.17 1.23
CA TYR A 286 -6.80 14.70 0.80
C TYR A 286 -7.88 14.25 1.78
N ILE A 287 -8.36 15.16 2.62
CA ILE A 287 -9.21 14.85 3.77
C ILE A 287 -10.69 14.98 3.45
N CYS A 288 -11.13 16.14 2.95
CA CYS A 288 -12.54 16.44 2.72
C CYS A 288 -12.75 17.39 1.52
N GLU A 289 -14.00 17.60 1.14
CA GLU A 289 -14.38 18.54 0.06
C GLU A 289 -14.68 19.96 0.54
N GLY A 290 -14.68 20.18 1.86
CA GLY A 290 -15.14 21.43 2.47
C GLY A 290 -16.65 21.44 2.76
N PRO A 291 -17.23 22.59 3.11
CA PRO A 291 -18.63 22.69 3.48
C PRO A 291 -19.58 22.28 2.37
N ALA A 292 -20.64 21.55 2.72
CA ALA A 292 -21.69 21.23 1.78
C ALA A 292 -22.36 22.50 1.23
N PRO A 293 -22.58 22.60 -0.09
CA PRO A 293 -23.27 23.77 -0.66
C PRO A 293 -24.69 23.93 -0.09
N VAL A 294 -25.04 25.15 0.28
CA VAL A 294 -26.37 25.47 0.82
C VAL A 294 -27.23 26.13 -0.26
N GLY A 295 -28.33 25.47 -0.62
CA GLY A 295 -29.28 25.96 -1.62
C GLY A 295 -28.71 26.00 -3.04
N MET A 296 -29.55 26.29 -4.04
CA MET A 296 -29.16 26.29 -5.45
C MET A 296 -27.98 27.20 -5.75
N ASN A 297 -27.93 28.40 -5.18
CA ASN A 297 -26.82 29.32 -5.40
C ASN A 297 -25.49 28.80 -4.85
N GLY A 298 -25.53 28.05 -3.74
CA GLY A 298 -24.34 27.40 -3.18
C GLY A 298 -23.81 26.30 -4.13
N TYR A 299 -24.71 25.46 -4.67
CA TYR A 299 -24.33 24.43 -5.65
C TYR A 299 -23.72 25.03 -6.93
N VAL A 300 -24.34 26.10 -7.49
CA VAL A 300 -23.81 26.77 -8.68
C VAL A 300 -22.42 27.35 -8.40
N LYS A 301 -22.21 27.99 -7.26
CA LYS A 301 -20.88 28.49 -6.86
C LYS A 301 -19.87 27.35 -6.69
N GLY A 302 -20.25 26.25 -6.06
CA GLY A 302 -19.40 25.09 -5.89
C GLY A 302 -18.97 24.46 -7.22
N ILE A 303 -19.93 24.26 -8.15
CA ILE A 303 -19.64 23.77 -9.50
C ILE A 303 -18.70 24.72 -10.24
N LYS A 304 -18.96 26.04 -10.17
CA LYS A 304 -18.09 27.07 -10.78
C LYS A 304 -16.67 26.98 -10.24
N ALA A 305 -16.51 26.91 -8.92
CA ALA A 305 -15.20 26.79 -8.28
C ALA A 305 -14.47 25.48 -8.68
N ALA A 306 -15.16 24.36 -8.75
CA ALA A 306 -14.59 23.08 -9.17
C ALA A 306 -14.08 23.13 -10.63
N ILE A 307 -14.89 23.66 -11.55
CA ILE A 307 -14.49 23.84 -12.96
C ILE A 307 -13.28 24.79 -13.05
N TYR A 308 -13.30 25.91 -12.33
CA TYR A 308 -12.18 26.85 -12.30
C TYR A 308 -10.88 26.21 -11.83
N ASN A 309 -10.95 25.45 -10.74
CA ASN A 309 -9.79 24.74 -10.20
C ASN A 309 -9.23 23.71 -11.22
N GLU A 310 -10.10 22.97 -11.91
CA GLU A 310 -9.65 21.99 -12.91
C GLU A 310 -9.02 22.69 -14.14
N VAL A 311 -9.61 23.77 -14.66
CA VAL A 311 -9.01 24.56 -15.75
C VAL A 311 -7.62 25.08 -15.36
N ARG A 312 -7.49 25.70 -14.18
CA ARG A 312 -6.19 26.18 -13.68
C ARG A 312 -5.17 25.06 -13.50
N LYS A 313 -5.60 23.88 -13.08
CA LYS A 313 -4.77 22.68 -12.89
C LYS A 313 -4.26 22.17 -14.23
N GLU A 314 -5.13 22.07 -15.24
CA GLU A 314 -4.74 21.59 -16.58
C GLU A 314 -3.79 22.57 -17.28
N VAL A 315 -4.02 23.89 -17.13
CA VAL A 315 -3.08 24.94 -17.59
C VAL A 315 -1.71 24.78 -16.91
N ARG A 316 -1.67 24.59 -15.58
CA ARG A 316 -0.39 24.38 -14.86
C ARG A 316 0.35 23.12 -15.30
N LYS A 317 -0.37 22.10 -15.74
CA LYS A 317 0.22 20.86 -16.29
C LYS A 317 0.71 21.01 -17.72
N GLY A 318 0.51 22.17 -18.36
CA GLY A 318 0.92 22.44 -19.74
C GLY A 318 0.14 21.63 -20.79
N LYS A 319 -1.10 21.24 -20.50
CA LYS A 319 -1.94 20.45 -21.43
C LYS A 319 -2.57 21.28 -22.56
N GLY A 320 -2.43 22.59 -22.52
CA GLY A 320 -2.90 23.53 -23.53
C GLY A 320 -2.81 24.97 -23.06
N THR A 321 -3.15 25.92 -23.92
CA THR A 321 -3.30 27.33 -23.53
C THR A 321 -4.54 27.49 -22.64
N PRO A 322 -4.63 28.56 -21.83
CA PRO A 322 -5.82 28.83 -21.03
C PRO A 322 -7.12 28.85 -21.88
N GLU A 323 -7.05 29.41 -23.07
CA GLU A 323 -8.18 29.52 -23.99
C GLU A 323 -8.61 28.15 -24.53
N GLU A 324 -7.66 27.31 -24.97
CA GLU A 324 -7.95 25.97 -25.48
C GLU A 324 -8.61 25.09 -24.41
N ILE A 325 -8.13 25.19 -23.16
CA ILE A 325 -8.71 24.43 -22.05
C ILE A 325 -10.09 24.96 -21.69
N GLN A 326 -10.30 26.29 -21.64
CA GLN A 326 -11.63 26.86 -21.41
C GLN A 326 -12.62 26.47 -22.51
N ASP A 327 -12.23 26.54 -23.79
CA ASP A 327 -13.08 26.13 -24.91
C ASP A 327 -13.49 24.64 -24.82
N TYR A 328 -12.58 23.77 -24.36
CA TYR A 328 -12.91 22.37 -24.08
C TYR A 328 -14.03 22.26 -23.01
N PHE A 329 -13.90 22.96 -21.89
CA PHE A 329 -14.90 22.92 -20.82
C PHE A 329 -16.24 23.58 -21.23
N ILE A 330 -16.20 24.63 -22.05
CA ILE A 330 -17.39 25.24 -22.62
C ILE A 330 -18.18 24.21 -23.45
N GLN A 331 -17.49 23.47 -24.32
CA GLN A 331 -18.12 22.45 -25.17
C GLN A 331 -18.60 21.22 -24.36
N GLU A 332 -17.82 20.77 -23.41
CA GLU A 332 -18.12 19.57 -22.61
C GLU A 332 -19.33 19.75 -21.71
N TYR A 333 -19.50 20.95 -21.12
CA TYR A 333 -20.54 21.24 -20.14
C TYR A 333 -21.60 22.23 -20.66
N ASP A 334 -21.61 22.56 -21.94
CA ASP A 334 -22.52 23.52 -22.56
C ASP A 334 -22.57 24.87 -21.81
N LEU A 335 -21.39 25.43 -21.51
CA LEU A 335 -21.24 26.66 -20.73
C LEU A 335 -21.26 27.88 -21.65
N GLU A 336 -21.68 29.03 -21.10
CA GLU A 336 -21.58 30.30 -21.80
C GLU A 336 -20.14 30.84 -21.75
N LYS A 337 -19.68 31.57 -22.79
CA LYS A 337 -18.32 32.10 -22.88
C LYS A 337 -17.91 32.96 -21.66
N HIS A 338 -18.85 33.74 -21.15
CA HIS A 338 -18.60 34.61 -19.98
C HIS A 338 -18.48 33.85 -18.66
N PHE A 339 -18.68 32.51 -18.64
CA PHE A 339 -18.52 31.69 -17.42
C PHE A 339 -17.13 31.83 -16.81
N PHE A 340 -16.10 32.05 -17.63
CA PHE A 340 -14.70 32.13 -17.19
C PHE A 340 -14.16 33.55 -16.97
N ASP A 341 -14.99 34.60 -17.07
CA ASP A 341 -14.53 36.00 -16.92
C ASP A 341 -13.81 36.28 -15.60
N ASP A 342 -14.22 35.60 -14.51
CA ASP A 342 -13.61 35.75 -13.18
C ASP A 342 -12.55 34.69 -12.86
N LEU A 343 -12.17 33.80 -13.83
CA LEU A 343 -11.30 32.65 -13.58
C LEU A 343 -10.00 32.99 -12.82
N TYR A 344 -9.43 34.15 -13.11
CA TYR A 344 -8.19 34.63 -12.50
C TYR A 344 -8.40 35.85 -11.59
N HIS A 345 -9.66 36.11 -11.15
CA HIS A 345 -9.93 37.22 -10.24
C HIS A 345 -9.19 37.00 -8.90
N PRO A 346 -8.40 37.99 -8.41
CA PRO A 346 -7.54 37.80 -7.24
C PRO A 346 -8.26 37.34 -5.96
N GLU A 347 -9.46 37.87 -5.71
CA GLU A 347 -10.24 37.51 -4.52
C GLU A 347 -10.76 36.08 -4.60
N LEU A 348 -11.18 35.60 -5.79
CA LEU A 348 -11.58 34.19 -5.97
C LEU A 348 -10.38 33.26 -5.86
N LEU A 349 -9.23 33.61 -6.43
CA LEU A 349 -8.00 32.83 -6.27
C LEU A 349 -7.62 32.68 -4.80
N LYS A 350 -7.73 33.78 -4.03
CA LYS A 350 -7.45 33.76 -2.59
C LYS A 350 -8.46 32.90 -1.83
N ALA A 351 -9.75 33.05 -2.12
CA ALA A 351 -10.80 32.24 -1.48
C ALA A 351 -10.64 30.75 -1.79
N ASP A 352 -10.40 30.41 -3.04
CA ASP A 352 -10.18 29.02 -3.47
C ASP A 352 -8.90 28.45 -2.84
N SER A 353 -7.84 29.23 -2.73
CA SER A 353 -6.59 28.82 -2.06
C SER A 353 -6.82 28.52 -0.58
N ILE A 354 -7.58 29.34 0.12
CA ILE A 354 -7.93 29.12 1.54
C ILE A 354 -8.82 27.86 1.66
N ALA A 355 -9.83 27.72 0.80
CA ALA A 355 -10.72 26.56 0.82
C ALA A 355 -9.91 25.28 0.58
N ASN A 356 -9.04 25.24 -0.44
CA ASN A 356 -8.20 24.10 -0.74
C ASN A 356 -7.22 23.77 0.41
N ALA A 357 -6.64 24.80 1.04
CA ALA A 357 -5.77 24.62 2.21
C ALA A 357 -6.51 23.98 3.39
N ASN A 358 -7.80 24.24 3.55
CA ASN A 358 -8.61 23.70 4.64
C ASN A 358 -9.18 22.29 4.35
N THR A 359 -9.10 21.81 3.10
CA THR A 359 -9.64 20.50 2.71
C THR A 359 -8.62 19.36 2.78
N GLY A 360 -7.33 19.66 2.97
CA GLY A 360 -6.28 18.66 3.08
C GLY A 360 -5.19 19.04 4.08
N ILE A 361 -4.42 18.03 4.51
CA ILE A 361 -3.22 18.24 5.33
C ILE A 361 -2.02 18.35 4.40
N VAL A 362 -1.34 19.48 4.41
CA VAL A 362 -0.14 19.76 3.60
C VAL A 362 1.12 19.72 4.45
N LEU A 363 2.29 19.63 3.80
CA LEU A 363 3.58 19.58 4.52
C LEU A 363 3.79 20.80 5.44
N GLU A 364 3.26 21.96 5.07
CA GLU A 364 3.39 23.17 5.90
C GLU A 364 2.61 23.08 7.21
N ASP A 365 1.45 22.42 7.22
CA ASP A 365 0.72 22.12 8.46
C ASP A 365 1.56 21.22 9.38
N LEU A 366 2.17 20.18 8.79
CA LEU A 366 2.97 19.19 9.53
C LEU A 366 4.29 19.75 10.07
N LYS A 367 4.80 20.87 9.51
CA LYS A 367 5.93 21.62 10.11
C LYS A 367 5.58 22.27 11.43
N GLN A 368 4.31 22.67 11.60
CA GLN A 368 3.84 23.43 12.73
C GLN A 368 3.17 22.58 13.81
N MET A 369 3.01 21.28 13.55
CA MET A 369 2.27 20.35 14.40
C MET A 369 3.15 19.22 14.88
N ASN A 370 2.98 18.84 16.14
CA ASN A 370 3.53 17.60 16.69
C ASN A 370 2.50 16.48 16.62
N THR A 371 2.91 15.29 16.19
CA THR A 371 2.04 14.12 16.07
C THR A 371 2.41 13.08 17.12
N TYR A 372 1.40 12.52 17.78
CA TYR A 372 1.57 11.66 18.95
C TYR A 372 1.31 10.16 18.73
N PRO A 373 0.49 9.72 17.72
CA PRO A 373 0.37 8.28 17.49
C PRO A 373 1.74 7.67 17.19
N ARG A 374 2.11 6.62 17.92
CA ARG A 374 3.42 5.94 17.76
C ARG A 374 3.57 5.35 16.38
N PHE A 375 2.45 4.84 15.83
CA PHE A 375 2.38 4.31 14.47
C PHE A 375 1.28 5.01 13.66
N VAL A 376 1.63 5.43 12.44
CA VAL A 376 0.70 5.99 11.46
C VAL A 376 0.69 5.12 10.21
N MET A 377 -0.48 4.68 9.77
CA MET A 377 -0.66 3.94 8.52
C MET A 377 -1.34 4.81 7.48
N PHE A 378 -0.71 4.97 6.32
CA PHE A 378 -1.24 5.67 5.16
C PHE A 378 -1.69 4.68 4.10
N ASP A 379 -2.97 4.32 4.12
CA ASP A 379 -3.64 3.67 2.99
C ASP A 379 -3.99 4.73 1.96
N ALA A 380 -2.95 5.30 1.36
CA ALA A 380 -3.01 6.45 0.48
C ALA A 380 -1.91 6.38 -0.59
N CYS A 381 -2.13 7.07 -1.72
CA CYS A 381 -1.14 7.22 -2.76
C CYS A 381 0.03 8.09 -2.28
N TYR A 382 1.26 7.74 -2.63
CA TYR A 382 2.48 8.56 -2.54
C TYR A 382 2.90 9.07 -1.16
N ASN A 383 2.14 8.93 -0.08
CA ASN A 383 2.50 9.50 1.22
C ASN A 383 3.81 8.94 1.80
N GLY A 384 4.26 7.77 1.34
CA GLY A 384 5.55 7.17 1.66
C GLY A 384 6.65 7.41 0.62
N SER A 385 6.59 8.47 -0.19
CA SER A 385 7.53 8.76 -1.28
C SER A 385 8.90 9.23 -0.81
N PHE A 386 9.60 8.40 -0.03
CA PHE A 386 10.89 8.69 0.60
C PHE A 386 12.01 9.09 -0.38
N HIS A 387 11.85 8.81 -1.67
CA HIS A 387 12.77 9.21 -2.72
C HIS A 387 12.68 10.70 -3.08
N LEU A 388 11.58 11.37 -2.72
CA LEU A 388 11.38 12.78 -2.97
C LEU A 388 11.90 13.66 -1.82
N PRO A 389 12.25 14.93 -2.08
CA PRO A 389 12.78 15.84 -1.05
C PRO A 389 11.76 16.23 0.01
N GLY A 390 10.45 16.13 -0.29
CA GLY A 390 9.34 16.35 0.66
C GLY A 390 8.32 15.23 0.54
N TYR A 391 7.93 14.60 1.66
CA TYR A 391 6.92 13.56 1.67
C TYR A 391 6.25 13.43 3.04
N VAL A 392 4.94 13.18 3.03
CA VAL A 392 4.06 13.22 4.21
C VAL A 392 4.61 12.36 5.36
N ALA A 393 4.86 11.07 5.14
CA ALA A 393 5.30 10.16 6.22
C ALA A 393 6.61 10.61 6.89
N GLY A 394 7.53 11.25 6.14
CA GLY A 394 8.73 11.83 6.70
C GLY A 394 8.44 12.98 7.67
N TYR A 395 7.49 13.84 7.32
CA TYR A 395 7.12 14.95 8.21
C TYR A 395 6.47 14.46 9.49
N TYR A 396 5.70 13.36 9.46
CA TYR A 396 5.13 12.75 10.66
C TYR A 396 6.19 12.22 11.62
N ILE A 397 7.24 11.57 11.11
CA ILE A 397 8.26 10.99 11.99
C ILE A 397 9.32 12.01 12.44
N PHE A 398 9.60 13.06 11.64
CA PHE A 398 10.62 14.07 11.94
C PHE A 398 10.01 15.33 12.60
N ASN A 399 9.10 15.18 13.56
CA ASN A 399 8.60 16.24 14.44
C ASN A 399 8.88 15.89 15.91
N ASP A 400 8.59 16.80 16.84
CA ASP A 400 8.90 16.64 18.27
C ASP A 400 7.89 15.79 19.05
N GLY A 401 6.82 15.30 18.38
CA GLY A 401 5.83 14.42 19.00
C GLY A 401 6.34 13.01 19.28
N LYS A 402 5.42 12.04 19.37
CA LYS A 402 5.74 10.63 19.69
C LYS A 402 5.73 9.71 18.46
N THR A 403 5.37 10.19 17.28
CA THR A 403 5.34 9.37 16.07
C THR A 403 6.76 8.95 15.67
N ILE A 404 7.02 7.65 15.70
CA ILE A 404 8.34 7.06 15.43
C ILE A 404 8.34 6.10 14.24
N VAL A 405 7.17 5.71 13.76
CA VAL A 405 7.06 4.82 12.61
C VAL A 405 5.80 5.11 11.83
N ALA A 406 5.91 5.07 10.52
CA ALA A 406 4.79 5.15 9.60
C ALA A 406 4.89 4.04 8.54
N GLN A 407 3.73 3.60 8.04
CA GLN A 407 3.65 2.80 6.81
C GLN A 407 3.08 3.70 5.72
N GLY A 408 3.70 3.68 4.54
CA GLY A 408 3.21 4.47 3.41
C GLY A 408 3.70 3.93 2.07
N ASN A 409 3.05 4.38 1.00
CA ASN A 409 3.30 3.90 -0.35
C ASN A 409 4.15 4.90 -1.14
N SER A 410 5.15 4.40 -1.87
CA SER A 410 6.03 5.23 -2.71
C SER A 410 5.42 5.56 -4.08
N ARG A 411 4.28 4.98 -4.43
CA ARG A 411 3.51 5.17 -5.67
C ARG A 411 2.02 5.29 -5.39
N ASN A 412 1.25 5.63 -6.44
CA ASN A 412 -0.21 5.59 -6.42
C ASN A 412 -0.69 4.14 -6.28
N VAL A 413 -1.70 3.93 -5.45
CA VAL A 413 -2.19 2.59 -5.12
C VAL A 413 -3.70 2.49 -5.31
N LEU A 414 -4.17 1.27 -5.57
CA LEU A 414 -5.59 0.96 -5.59
C LEU A 414 -6.14 0.94 -4.17
N GLN A 415 -7.34 1.48 -4.02
CA GLN A 415 -8.03 1.60 -2.74
C GLN A 415 -8.83 0.34 -2.34
N ASP A 416 -8.81 -0.70 -3.17
CA ASP A 416 -9.60 -1.92 -2.95
C ASP A 416 -8.85 -3.03 -2.21
N ARG A 417 -7.86 -2.64 -1.40
CA ARG A 417 -7.02 -3.58 -0.64
C ARG A 417 -7.66 -3.96 0.68
N TRP A 418 -7.21 -5.09 1.21
CA TRP A 418 -7.40 -5.42 2.61
C TRP A 418 -6.32 -4.72 3.45
N THR A 419 -6.50 -3.44 3.72
CA THR A 419 -5.51 -2.57 4.35
C THR A 419 -5.16 -2.96 5.77
N ILE A 420 -6.15 -3.44 6.53
CA ILE A 420 -5.99 -3.92 7.91
C ILE A 420 -5.57 -5.39 7.99
N GLU A 421 -5.08 -5.99 6.91
CA GLU A 421 -4.59 -7.38 6.88
C GLU A 421 -3.53 -7.60 7.96
N MET A 422 -3.77 -8.59 8.84
CA MET A 422 -2.86 -8.97 9.93
C MET A 422 -2.51 -7.84 10.92
N ILE A 423 -3.24 -6.72 10.91
CA ILE A 423 -2.92 -5.58 11.79
C ILE A 423 -3.05 -5.92 13.27
N GLY A 424 -3.92 -6.86 13.62
CA GLY A 424 -4.10 -7.36 14.99
C GLY A 424 -2.83 -7.96 15.60
N LEU A 425 -1.87 -8.38 14.77
CA LEU A 425 -0.58 -8.87 15.24
C LEU A 425 0.22 -7.80 16.00
N LEU A 426 -0.03 -6.52 15.71
CA LEU A 426 0.64 -5.42 16.42
C LEU A 426 0.29 -5.41 17.91
N SER A 427 -0.97 -5.73 18.28
CA SER A 427 -1.39 -5.88 19.68
C SER A 427 -0.77 -7.09 20.37
N GLN A 428 -0.15 -7.98 19.60
CA GLN A 428 0.57 -9.16 20.09
C GLN A 428 2.09 -8.95 20.12
N GLY A 429 2.55 -7.70 20.15
CA GLY A 429 3.98 -7.38 20.24
C GLY A 429 4.81 -7.79 19.03
N ILE A 430 4.16 -8.02 17.88
CA ILE A 430 4.86 -8.18 16.61
C ILE A 430 5.40 -6.82 16.20
N ARG A 431 6.67 -6.77 15.76
CA ARG A 431 7.29 -5.53 15.29
C ARG A 431 6.60 -5.01 14.04
N VAL A 432 6.46 -3.70 13.92
CA VAL A 432 5.80 -3.07 12.75
C VAL A 432 6.44 -3.54 11.44
N GLY A 433 7.77 -3.67 11.41
CA GLY A 433 8.47 -4.24 10.25
C GLY A 433 8.11 -5.69 9.97
N GLN A 434 7.99 -6.55 11.00
CA GLN A 434 7.55 -7.94 10.82
C GLN A 434 6.14 -8.02 10.24
N TRP A 435 5.20 -7.21 10.75
CA TRP A 435 3.85 -7.09 10.19
C TRP A 435 3.90 -6.67 8.72
N ASN A 436 4.62 -5.59 8.37
CA ASN A 436 4.72 -5.12 6.98
C ASN A 436 5.33 -6.17 6.04
N ARG A 437 6.27 -6.98 6.52
CA ARG A 437 6.82 -8.10 5.74
C ARG A 437 5.76 -9.12 5.34
N LEU A 438 4.78 -9.40 6.22
CA LEU A 438 3.71 -10.38 5.97
C LEU A 438 2.71 -9.91 4.90
N ILE A 439 2.59 -8.60 4.72
CA ILE A 439 1.67 -7.95 3.77
C ILE A 439 2.41 -7.17 2.67
N ALA A 440 3.66 -7.50 2.41
CA ALA A 440 4.55 -6.73 1.54
C ALA A 440 3.98 -6.52 0.14
N THR A 441 4.08 -5.28 -0.33
CA THR A 441 3.93 -4.89 -1.72
C THR A 441 5.21 -4.19 -2.18
N LEU A 442 5.41 -4.07 -3.49
CA LEU A 442 6.64 -3.47 -4.00
C LEU A 442 6.76 -1.98 -3.61
N GLU A 443 5.63 -1.27 -3.51
CA GLU A 443 5.53 0.16 -3.20
C GLU A 443 5.32 0.47 -1.72
N GLY A 444 4.92 -0.51 -0.88
CA GLY A 444 4.59 -0.30 0.53
C GLY A 444 5.81 -0.43 1.45
N HIS A 445 6.11 0.60 2.25
CA HIS A 445 7.33 0.68 3.06
C HIS A 445 7.07 1.15 4.48
N ILE A 446 7.96 0.74 5.39
CA ILE A 446 8.06 1.35 6.72
C ILE A 446 9.01 2.55 6.64
N ILE A 447 8.52 3.69 7.06
CA ILE A 447 9.27 4.93 7.24
C ILE A 447 9.48 5.13 8.75
N GLY A 448 10.74 5.15 9.17
CA GLY A 448 11.10 5.19 10.60
C GLY A 448 11.60 3.86 11.13
N ASP A 449 11.41 3.62 12.44
CA ASP A 449 11.92 2.43 13.15
C ASP A 449 11.09 1.17 12.90
N PRO A 450 11.56 0.20 12.10
CA PRO A 450 10.81 -1.02 11.83
C PRO A 450 10.81 -2.00 13.03
N THR A 451 11.65 -1.74 14.04
CA THR A 451 11.75 -2.60 15.23
C THR A 451 10.76 -2.21 16.32
N PHE A 452 10.03 -1.11 16.16
CA PHE A 452 9.00 -0.71 17.13
C PHE A 452 7.93 -1.81 17.27
N ARG A 453 7.49 -2.03 18.50
CA ARG A 453 6.40 -2.93 18.87
C ARG A 453 5.67 -2.41 20.09
N PHE A 454 4.39 -2.69 20.19
CA PHE A 454 3.62 -2.46 21.38
C PHE A 454 3.94 -3.50 22.45
N SER A 455 3.77 -3.14 23.71
CA SER A 455 3.90 -4.06 24.83
C SER A 455 2.76 -5.07 24.86
N VAL A 456 2.98 -6.21 25.48
CA VAL A 456 1.96 -7.24 25.69
C VAL A 456 1.84 -7.55 27.17
N ALA A 457 0.62 -7.70 27.67
CA ALA A 457 0.37 -8.03 29.06
C ALA A 457 0.96 -9.40 29.45
N VAL A 458 0.90 -10.37 28.53
CA VAL A 458 1.42 -11.72 28.75
C VAL A 458 2.50 -12.02 27.72
N PRO A 459 3.77 -12.13 28.14
CA PRO A 459 4.86 -12.47 27.25
C PRO A 459 4.65 -13.81 26.55
N HIS A 460 4.95 -13.87 25.25
CA HIS A 460 4.90 -15.07 24.42
C HIS A 460 5.98 -15.04 23.33
N THR A 461 6.13 -16.12 22.59
CA THR A 461 7.23 -16.31 21.64
C THR A 461 6.84 -16.06 20.18
N LEU A 462 5.62 -15.64 19.87
CA LEU A 462 5.09 -15.54 18.52
C LEU A 462 6.02 -14.78 17.56
N ALA A 463 6.52 -13.60 17.97
CA ALA A 463 7.45 -12.80 17.15
C ALA A 463 8.74 -13.56 16.80
N LEU A 464 9.26 -14.34 17.74
CA LEU A 464 10.43 -15.19 17.54
C LEU A 464 10.11 -16.42 16.69
N ASP A 465 8.94 -17.01 16.88
CA ASP A 465 8.48 -18.20 16.15
C ASP A 465 8.32 -17.93 14.66
N ILE A 466 7.82 -16.75 14.28
CA ILE A 466 7.74 -16.30 12.87
C ILE A 466 9.12 -16.34 12.19
N VAL A 467 10.18 -16.03 12.92
CA VAL A 467 11.54 -15.93 12.36
C VAL A 467 12.29 -17.27 12.43
N LYS A 468 12.18 -17.97 13.54
CA LYS A 468 13.00 -19.16 13.81
C LYS A 468 12.33 -20.48 13.50
N ASN A 469 11.01 -20.51 13.57
CA ASN A 469 10.22 -21.73 13.47
C ASN A 469 9.15 -21.67 12.35
N PRO A 470 9.41 -21.00 11.19
CA PRO A 470 8.38 -20.85 10.16
C PRO A 470 7.91 -22.19 9.58
N ALA A 471 8.77 -23.23 9.60
CA ALA A 471 8.45 -24.58 9.11
C ALA A 471 8.00 -25.56 10.19
N ASP A 472 7.81 -25.13 11.45
CA ASP A 472 7.33 -25.99 12.52
C ASP A 472 5.80 -26.17 12.43
N ARG A 473 5.38 -27.21 11.68
CA ARG A 473 3.96 -27.52 11.46
C ARG A 473 3.18 -27.75 12.77
N GLN A 474 3.79 -28.39 13.77
CA GLN A 474 3.10 -28.66 15.04
C GLN A 474 2.83 -27.39 15.82
N LEU A 475 3.79 -26.47 15.81
CA LEU A 475 3.64 -25.15 16.41
C LEU A 475 2.49 -24.36 15.74
N TRP A 476 2.45 -24.33 14.42
CA TRP A 476 1.41 -23.61 13.69
C TRP A 476 0.03 -24.29 13.78
N GLU A 477 -0.04 -25.60 13.88
CA GLU A 477 -1.29 -26.32 14.24
C GLU A 477 -1.81 -25.91 15.64
N LYS A 478 -0.93 -25.60 16.59
CA LYS A 478 -1.33 -25.05 17.88
C LYS A 478 -1.86 -23.63 17.76
N TYR A 479 -1.14 -22.74 17.05
CA TYR A 479 -1.56 -21.34 16.84
C TYR A 479 -2.84 -21.25 15.99
N SER A 480 -3.12 -22.20 15.10
CA SER A 480 -4.35 -22.20 14.29
C SER A 480 -5.65 -22.34 15.13
N ARG A 481 -5.52 -22.61 16.43
CA ARG A 481 -6.62 -22.65 17.39
C ARG A 481 -6.65 -21.44 18.32
N SER A 482 -5.88 -20.39 17.99
CA SER A 482 -5.84 -19.16 18.78
C SER A 482 -7.22 -18.49 18.81
N ALA A 483 -7.55 -17.90 19.97
CA ALA A 483 -8.73 -17.05 20.09
C ALA A 483 -8.51 -15.65 19.50
N ILE A 484 -7.26 -15.31 19.14
CA ILE A 484 -6.90 -14.02 18.53
C ILE A 484 -6.95 -14.22 17.01
N PRO A 485 -7.84 -13.51 16.28
CA PRO A 485 -8.12 -13.80 14.87
C PRO A 485 -6.89 -13.72 13.96
N ASP A 486 -6.06 -12.68 14.09
CA ASP A 486 -4.89 -12.54 13.23
C ASP A 486 -3.74 -13.48 13.57
N VAL A 487 -3.66 -13.97 14.82
CA VAL A 487 -2.75 -15.07 15.18
C VAL A 487 -3.23 -16.38 14.54
N GLN A 488 -4.53 -16.64 14.56
CA GLN A 488 -5.15 -17.79 13.90
C GLN A 488 -4.92 -17.72 12.37
N SER A 489 -5.17 -16.57 11.77
CA SER A 489 -4.99 -16.32 10.34
C SER A 489 -3.53 -16.52 9.91
N LEU A 490 -2.58 -15.96 10.67
CA LEU A 490 -1.15 -16.18 10.45
C LEU A 490 -0.77 -17.66 10.50
N ALA A 491 -1.30 -18.38 11.48
CA ALA A 491 -1.01 -19.81 11.60
C ALA A 491 -1.50 -20.61 10.41
N TRP A 492 -2.71 -20.33 9.90
CA TRP A 492 -3.21 -20.95 8.68
C TRP A 492 -2.38 -20.59 7.45
N ARG A 493 -1.87 -19.37 7.36
CA ARG A 493 -0.93 -18.95 6.30
C ARG A 493 0.36 -19.74 6.36
N MET A 494 0.98 -19.87 7.53
CA MET A 494 2.21 -20.65 7.73
C MET A 494 2.01 -22.15 7.42
N LEU A 495 0.84 -22.69 7.71
CA LEU A 495 0.50 -24.07 7.34
C LEU A 495 0.33 -24.20 5.83
N ALA A 496 -0.33 -23.25 5.18
CA ALA A 496 -0.54 -23.26 3.73
C ALA A 496 0.77 -23.05 2.95
N ASP A 497 1.72 -22.30 3.48
CA ASP A 497 3.06 -22.13 2.89
C ASP A 497 3.89 -23.43 2.88
N GLN A 498 3.51 -24.43 3.71
CA GLN A 498 4.13 -25.74 3.80
C GLN A 498 3.31 -26.86 3.11
N ASP A 499 2.18 -26.51 2.48
CA ASP A 499 1.23 -27.48 1.94
C ASP A 499 1.51 -27.81 0.46
N GLU A 500 2.65 -28.42 0.18
CA GLU A 500 3.07 -28.81 -1.17
C GLU A 500 2.09 -29.81 -1.83
N ARG A 501 1.32 -30.56 -1.04
CA ARG A 501 0.38 -31.58 -1.52
C ARG A 501 -1.04 -31.09 -1.72
N HIS A 502 -1.30 -29.83 -1.40
CA HIS A 502 -2.62 -29.22 -1.48
C HIS A 502 -3.70 -29.93 -0.64
N GLU A 503 -3.32 -30.48 0.53
CA GLU A 503 -4.21 -31.25 1.42
C GLU A 503 -5.03 -30.36 2.37
N LEU A 504 -4.67 -29.07 2.52
CA LEU A 504 -5.35 -28.16 3.46
C LEU A 504 -6.64 -27.55 2.89
N SER A 505 -6.89 -27.64 1.59
CA SER A 505 -8.03 -27.00 0.94
C SER A 505 -9.38 -27.32 1.60
N PRO A 506 -9.75 -28.58 1.92
CA PRO A 506 -11.01 -28.86 2.61
C PRO A 506 -11.08 -28.27 4.03
N ARG A 507 -9.94 -28.21 4.73
CA ARG A 507 -9.86 -27.60 6.07
C ARG A 507 -10.06 -26.09 6.02
N LEU A 508 -9.49 -25.42 5.01
CA LEU A 508 -9.66 -23.98 4.76
C LEU A 508 -11.10 -23.66 4.37
N LEU A 509 -11.75 -24.48 3.54
CA LEU A 509 -13.17 -24.33 3.21
C LEU A 509 -14.06 -24.49 4.48
N LYS A 510 -13.74 -25.47 5.33
CA LYS A 510 -14.43 -25.61 6.61
C LYS A 510 -14.23 -24.38 7.49
N LEU A 511 -13.00 -23.89 7.62
CA LEU A 511 -12.68 -22.68 8.37
C LEU A 511 -13.47 -21.47 7.84
N PHE A 512 -13.54 -21.29 6.52
CA PHE A 512 -14.32 -20.24 5.88
C PHE A 512 -15.80 -20.30 6.22
N ARG A 513 -16.39 -21.50 6.24
CA ARG A 513 -17.80 -21.72 6.57
C ARG A 513 -18.14 -21.49 8.03
N GLU A 514 -17.27 -21.86 8.93
CA GLU A 514 -17.58 -22.00 10.35
C GLU A 514 -17.03 -20.89 11.25
N SER A 515 -16.01 -20.14 10.78
CA SER A 515 -15.42 -19.09 11.61
C SER A 515 -16.38 -17.91 11.78
N PRO A 516 -16.64 -17.46 13.02
CA PRO A 516 -17.40 -16.26 13.29
C PRO A 516 -16.61 -14.98 12.95
N CYS A 517 -15.25 -15.05 12.90
CA CYS A 517 -14.38 -13.90 12.74
C CYS A 517 -14.23 -13.51 11.25
N ASN A 518 -14.47 -12.25 10.94
CA ASN A 518 -14.37 -11.72 9.58
C ASN A 518 -12.96 -11.80 9.01
N SER A 519 -11.93 -11.45 9.82
CA SER A 519 -10.52 -11.55 9.42
C SER A 519 -10.11 -12.98 9.08
N VAL A 520 -10.56 -13.96 9.87
CA VAL A 520 -10.23 -15.37 9.66
C VAL A 520 -10.90 -15.91 8.38
N ARG A 521 -12.17 -15.56 8.13
CA ARG A 521 -12.85 -15.96 6.89
C ARG A 521 -12.19 -15.32 5.66
N MET A 522 -11.81 -14.03 5.76
CA MET A 522 -11.12 -13.35 4.67
C MET A 522 -9.78 -14.01 4.34
N GLU A 523 -8.98 -14.36 5.36
CA GLU A 523 -7.73 -15.07 5.16
C GLU A 523 -7.95 -16.46 4.56
N ALA A 524 -8.96 -17.20 5.03
CA ALA A 524 -9.30 -18.51 4.49
C ALA A 524 -9.66 -18.43 2.98
N LEU A 525 -10.47 -17.44 2.56
CA LEU A 525 -10.78 -17.20 1.16
C LEU A 525 -9.53 -16.87 0.33
N LYS A 526 -8.66 -16.00 0.87
CA LYS A 526 -7.39 -15.64 0.23
C LYS A 526 -6.47 -16.85 0.09
N LEU A 527 -6.37 -17.70 1.10
CA LEU A 527 -5.55 -18.92 1.03
C LEU A 527 -6.13 -19.93 0.03
N LEU A 528 -7.46 -20.12 0.00
CA LEU A 528 -8.12 -21.00 -0.95
C LEU A 528 -7.85 -20.62 -2.41
N SER A 529 -7.65 -19.33 -2.70
CA SER A 529 -7.31 -18.87 -4.05
C SER A 529 -5.99 -19.47 -4.60
N ARG A 530 -5.10 -19.93 -3.72
CA ARG A 530 -3.84 -20.58 -4.12
C ARG A 530 -4.04 -21.99 -4.67
N TYR A 531 -5.14 -22.64 -4.29
CA TYR A 531 -5.43 -24.04 -4.67
C TYR A 531 -6.16 -24.17 -6.01
N ALA A 532 -6.95 -23.14 -6.39
CA ALA A 532 -7.68 -23.07 -7.66
C ALA A 532 -8.48 -24.35 -8.00
N ASN A 533 -9.12 -24.95 -6.98
CA ASN A 533 -9.88 -26.20 -7.06
C ASN A 533 -11.38 -25.99 -6.75
N ASP A 534 -12.16 -27.08 -6.65
CA ASP A 534 -13.59 -27.01 -6.37
C ASP A 534 -13.91 -26.41 -4.99
N ASP A 535 -13.06 -26.58 -3.98
CA ASP A 535 -13.23 -25.94 -2.68
C ASP A 535 -13.12 -24.42 -2.79
N PHE A 536 -12.22 -23.91 -3.66
CA PHE A 536 -12.13 -22.49 -3.93
C PHE A 536 -13.35 -21.94 -4.66
N VAL A 537 -13.87 -22.66 -5.67
CA VAL A 537 -15.10 -22.29 -6.38
C VAL A 537 -16.29 -22.23 -5.39
N GLU A 538 -16.38 -23.21 -4.49
CA GLU A 538 -17.41 -23.22 -3.44
C GLU A 538 -17.25 -22.06 -2.44
N ALA A 539 -16.01 -21.72 -2.05
CA ALA A 539 -15.73 -20.58 -1.19
C ALA A 539 -16.11 -19.25 -1.86
N ILE A 540 -15.85 -19.08 -3.15
CA ILE A 540 -16.29 -17.93 -3.93
C ILE A 540 -17.84 -17.86 -3.89
N ARG A 541 -18.52 -18.96 -4.18
CA ARG A 541 -19.98 -19.01 -4.20
C ARG A 541 -20.58 -18.58 -2.85
N LEU A 542 -20.06 -19.08 -1.75
CA LEU A 542 -20.48 -18.71 -0.41
C LEU A 542 -20.09 -17.27 -0.09
N GLY A 543 -18.89 -16.84 -0.48
CA GLY A 543 -18.34 -15.50 -0.23
C GLY A 543 -19.14 -14.39 -0.90
N LEU A 544 -19.78 -14.65 -2.06
CA LEU A 544 -20.69 -13.71 -2.70
C LEU A 544 -21.88 -13.31 -1.83
N TYR A 545 -22.22 -14.15 -0.84
CA TYR A 545 -23.34 -13.93 0.11
C TYR A 545 -22.86 -13.69 1.54
N ASP A 546 -21.55 -13.52 1.78
CA ASP A 546 -21.02 -13.27 3.13
C ASP A 546 -21.55 -11.95 3.71
N ALA A 547 -21.71 -11.89 5.02
CA ALA A 547 -22.12 -10.67 5.70
C ALA A 547 -21.10 -9.54 5.59
N TYR A 548 -19.80 -9.89 5.51
CA TYR A 548 -18.68 -8.94 5.47
C TYR A 548 -18.44 -8.43 4.03
N GLU A 549 -18.53 -7.11 3.82
CA GLU A 549 -18.43 -6.47 2.49
C GLU A 549 -17.15 -6.85 1.77
N LEU A 550 -16.00 -6.80 2.46
CA LEU A 550 -14.69 -7.12 1.88
C LEU A 550 -14.64 -8.55 1.33
N ILE A 551 -15.27 -9.51 2.00
CA ILE A 551 -15.36 -10.90 1.51
C ILE A 551 -16.21 -10.96 0.25
N ARG A 552 -17.41 -10.31 0.23
CA ARG A 552 -18.24 -10.26 -0.97
C ARG A 552 -17.51 -9.65 -2.16
N ARG A 553 -16.79 -8.56 -1.93
CA ARG A 553 -16.03 -7.86 -2.97
C ARG A 553 -14.86 -8.72 -3.52
N ASN A 554 -14.10 -9.36 -2.63
CA ASN A 554 -13.04 -10.28 -3.06
C ASN A 554 -13.60 -11.53 -3.74
N ALA A 555 -14.71 -12.10 -3.27
CA ALA A 555 -15.37 -13.21 -3.91
C ALA A 555 -15.86 -12.84 -5.34
N ALA A 556 -16.39 -11.64 -5.53
CA ALA A 556 -16.76 -11.12 -6.84
C ALA A 556 -15.54 -11.00 -7.78
N ALA A 557 -14.43 -10.45 -7.27
CA ALA A 557 -13.17 -10.36 -8.03
C ALA A 557 -12.61 -11.75 -8.39
N TYR A 558 -12.62 -12.67 -7.45
CA TYR A 558 -12.18 -14.05 -7.69
C TYR A 558 -13.11 -14.80 -8.65
N ALA A 559 -14.43 -14.55 -8.60
CA ALA A 559 -15.37 -15.15 -9.55
C ALA A 559 -15.02 -14.81 -11.01
N GLY A 560 -14.75 -13.51 -11.27
CA GLY A 560 -14.32 -13.06 -12.59
C GLY A 560 -12.98 -13.66 -13.02
N LYS A 561 -11.98 -13.67 -12.12
CA LYS A 561 -10.65 -14.23 -12.41
C LYS A 561 -10.67 -15.74 -12.60
N CYS A 562 -11.45 -16.46 -11.80
CA CYS A 562 -11.63 -17.89 -11.91
C CYS A 562 -12.34 -18.25 -13.24
N GLY A 563 -13.32 -17.46 -13.64
CA GLY A 563 -14.09 -17.64 -14.88
C GLY A 563 -14.90 -18.93 -14.92
N ASP A 564 -15.12 -19.59 -13.76
CA ASP A 564 -15.86 -20.86 -13.71
C ASP A 564 -17.35 -20.61 -14.00
N PRO A 565 -17.91 -21.23 -15.07
CA PRO A 565 -19.29 -20.99 -15.47
C PRO A 565 -20.33 -21.31 -14.40
N ARG A 566 -20.01 -22.15 -13.41
CA ARG A 566 -20.90 -22.50 -12.29
C ARG A 566 -21.23 -21.28 -11.41
N LEU A 567 -20.40 -20.24 -11.45
CA LEU A 567 -20.58 -19.01 -10.66
C LEU A 567 -21.47 -17.96 -11.33
N ILE A 568 -21.75 -18.08 -12.64
CA ILE A 568 -22.46 -17.04 -13.41
C ILE A 568 -23.82 -16.70 -12.78
N GLY A 569 -24.61 -17.72 -12.43
CA GLY A 569 -25.93 -17.52 -11.83
C GLY A 569 -25.88 -16.77 -10.50
N ASP A 570 -24.90 -17.09 -9.64
CA ASP A 570 -24.71 -16.41 -8.36
C ASP A 570 -24.22 -14.97 -8.56
N VAL A 571 -23.23 -14.75 -9.44
CA VAL A 571 -22.71 -13.41 -9.76
C VAL A 571 -23.82 -12.49 -10.29
N VAL A 572 -24.60 -12.96 -11.28
CA VAL A 572 -25.73 -12.19 -11.85
C VAL A 572 -26.79 -11.89 -10.79
N ARG A 573 -27.13 -12.88 -9.95
CA ARG A 573 -28.15 -12.73 -8.90
C ARG A 573 -27.71 -11.72 -7.85
N VAL A 574 -26.46 -11.81 -7.38
CA VAL A 574 -25.93 -10.89 -6.38
C VAL A 574 -25.82 -9.48 -6.97
N TRP A 575 -25.34 -9.33 -8.20
CA TRP A 575 -25.28 -8.03 -8.89
C TRP A 575 -26.66 -7.34 -8.98
N LEU A 576 -27.72 -8.08 -9.24
CA LEU A 576 -29.07 -7.52 -9.31
C LEU A 576 -29.70 -7.19 -7.95
N ASN A 577 -29.23 -7.80 -6.87
CA ASN A 577 -29.89 -7.74 -5.55
C ASN A 577 -29.04 -7.12 -4.44
N THR A 578 -27.88 -6.54 -4.75
CA THR A 578 -26.97 -5.93 -3.76
C THR A 578 -26.70 -4.44 -4.10
N PRO A 579 -27.74 -3.60 -4.17
CA PRO A 579 -27.55 -2.18 -4.47
C PRO A 579 -26.93 -1.39 -3.31
N GLU A 580 -26.88 -1.95 -2.11
CA GLU A 580 -26.37 -1.31 -0.89
C GLU A 580 -24.84 -1.16 -0.85
N SER A 581 -24.11 -1.87 -1.72
CA SER A 581 -22.67 -1.73 -1.85
C SER A 581 -22.28 -1.42 -3.29
N GLU A 582 -21.99 -0.16 -3.59
CA GLU A 582 -21.52 0.26 -4.91
C GLU A 582 -20.22 -0.46 -5.28
N ARG A 583 -19.30 -0.62 -4.33
CA ARG A 583 -18.01 -1.28 -4.57
C ARG A 583 -18.16 -2.75 -4.94
N VAL A 584 -19.03 -3.49 -4.26
CA VAL A 584 -19.32 -4.89 -4.62
C VAL A 584 -19.97 -4.94 -5.99
N ASN A 585 -20.90 -4.03 -6.28
CA ASN A 585 -21.58 -3.96 -7.58
C ASN A 585 -20.61 -3.67 -8.73
N ASP A 586 -19.69 -2.74 -8.57
CA ASP A 586 -18.69 -2.40 -9.58
C ASP A 586 -17.76 -3.60 -9.90
N VAL A 587 -17.34 -4.32 -8.85
CA VAL A 587 -16.51 -5.52 -9.03
C VAL A 587 -17.30 -6.65 -9.68
N LEU A 588 -18.58 -6.85 -9.30
CA LEU A 588 -19.46 -7.83 -9.95
C LEU A 588 -19.69 -7.48 -11.42
N GLN A 589 -19.96 -6.20 -11.72
CA GLN A 589 -20.10 -5.76 -13.11
C GLN A 589 -18.84 -6.05 -13.92
N SER A 590 -17.65 -5.77 -13.34
CA SER A 590 -16.37 -6.09 -13.97
C SER A 590 -16.19 -7.60 -14.16
N ALA A 591 -16.59 -8.40 -13.19
CA ALA A 591 -16.53 -9.87 -13.27
C ALA A 591 -17.38 -10.43 -14.41
N LEU A 592 -18.58 -9.83 -14.67
CA LEU A 592 -19.46 -10.26 -15.76
C LEU A 592 -18.80 -10.20 -17.13
N TYR A 593 -17.87 -9.26 -17.36
CA TYR A 593 -17.12 -9.17 -18.62
C TYR A 593 -16.08 -10.29 -18.80
N LEU A 594 -15.72 -10.99 -17.73
CA LEU A 594 -14.73 -12.06 -17.75
C LEU A 594 -15.33 -13.44 -18.00
N PHE A 595 -16.65 -13.57 -17.98
CA PHE A 595 -17.36 -14.80 -18.31
C PHE A 595 -17.77 -14.86 -19.78
N PRO A 596 -18.09 -16.05 -20.32
CA PRO A 596 -18.64 -16.19 -21.68
C PRO A 596 -19.92 -15.39 -21.84
N VAL A 597 -19.93 -14.42 -22.77
CA VAL A 597 -21.01 -13.44 -22.98
C VAL A 597 -22.37 -14.10 -23.21
N GLU A 598 -22.38 -15.21 -23.97
CA GLU A 598 -23.60 -15.95 -24.29
C GLU A 598 -24.24 -16.50 -23.02
N LYS A 599 -23.46 -17.09 -22.11
CA LYS A 599 -23.94 -17.67 -20.85
C LYS A 599 -24.43 -16.60 -19.89
N VAL A 600 -23.70 -15.49 -19.78
CA VAL A 600 -24.13 -14.34 -18.94
C VAL A 600 -25.43 -13.75 -19.48
N THR A 601 -25.53 -13.58 -20.80
CA THR A 601 -26.73 -13.04 -21.45
C THR A 601 -27.95 -13.97 -21.25
N GLU A 602 -27.75 -15.29 -21.33
CA GLU A 602 -28.79 -16.29 -21.08
C GLU A 602 -29.33 -16.21 -19.64
N GLU A 603 -28.40 -16.13 -18.65
CA GLU A 603 -28.78 -16.01 -17.24
C GLU A 603 -29.48 -14.69 -16.94
N LEU A 604 -29.01 -13.57 -17.49
CA LEU A 604 -29.67 -12.27 -17.38
C LEU A 604 -31.12 -12.30 -17.92
N LYS A 605 -31.33 -12.92 -19.09
CA LYS A 605 -32.66 -13.10 -19.69
C LYS A 605 -33.57 -14.02 -18.87
N THR A 606 -33.00 -15.03 -18.23
CA THR A 606 -33.74 -15.93 -17.33
C THR A 606 -34.23 -15.19 -16.09
N LEU A 607 -33.35 -14.42 -15.45
CA LEU A 607 -33.69 -13.61 -14.29
C LEU A 607 -34.59 -12.43 -14.64
N GLN A 608 -34.55 -11.92 -15.88
CA GLN A 608 -35.49 -10.89 -16.37
C GLN A 608 -36.94 -11.32 -16.27
N LYS A 609 -37.21 -12.60 -16.44
CA LYS A 609 -38.55 -13.18 -16.36
C LYS A 609 -38.95 -13.55 -14.92
N SER A 610 -38.04 -13.54 -13.98
CA SER A 610 -38.32 -13.89 -12.59
C SER A 610 -39.04 -12.75 -11.84
N ALA A 611 -40.05 -13.08 -11.04
CA ALA A 611 -40.86 -12.12 -10.27
C ALA A 611 -40.23 -11.74 -8.91
N THR A 612 -39.15 -12.42 -8.48
CA THR A 612 -38.61 -12.32 -7.11
C THR A 612 -37.30 -11.55 -7.06
N THR A 613 -37.36 -10.24 -7.03
CA THR A 613 -36.21 -9.41 -6.70
C THR A 613 -36.63 -8.16 -5.92
N VAL A 614 -35.71 -7.65 -5.11
CA VAL A 614 -35.90 -6.43 -4.30
C VAL A 614 -36.02 -5.17 -5.19
N THR A 615 -35.27 -5.17 -6.32
CA THR A 615 -35.27 -4.03 -7.24
C THR A 615 -36.61 -3.90 -8.00
N PRO A 616 -37.20 -2.69 -8.13
CA PRO A 616 -38.39 -2.45 -8.92
C PRO A 616 -38.27 -3.01 -10.34
N PHE A 617 -39.31 -3.64 -10.82
CA PHE A 617 -39.33 -4.36 -12.10
C PHE A 617 -38.81 -3.52 -13.28
N ALA A 618 -39.33 -2.27 -13.43
CA ALA A 618 -38.92 -1.39 -14.53
C ALA A 618 -37.42 -1.03 -14.49
N LEU A 619 -36.88 -0.77 -13.29
CA LEU A 619 -35.47 -0.47 -13.11
C LEU A 619 -34.60 -1.69 -13.45
N ARG A 620 -34.98 -2.85 -12.97
CA ARG A 620 -34.30 -4.11 -13.29
C ARG A 620 -34.28 -4.41 -14.78
N GLN A 621 -35.39 -4.23 -15.49
CA GLN A 621 -35.49 -4.40 -16.93
C GLN A 621 -34.45 -3.51 -17.65
N ARG A 622 -34.35 -2.26 -17.22
CA ARG A 622 -33.41 -1.30 -17.77
C ARG A 622 -31.97 -1.74 -17.49
N GLN A 623 -31.65 -2.05 -16.26
CA GLN A 623 -30.29 -2.49 -15.86
C GLN A 623 -29.83 -3.74 -16.63
N ILE A 624 -30.72 -4.74 -16.77
CA ILE A 624 -30.40 -5.95 -17.55
C ILE A 624 -30.22 -5.61 -19.03
N GLY A 625 -31.10 -4.78 -19.60
CA GLY A 625 -30.97 -4.36 -21.00
C GLY A 625 -29.68 -3.60 -21.28
N GLU A 626 -29.30 -2.67 -20.42
CA GLU A 626 -28.03 -1.92 -20.49
C GLU A 626 -26.81 -2.83 -20.36
N MET A 627 -26.83 -3.79 -19.42
CA MET A 627 -25.75 -4.75 -19.25
C MET A 627 -25.59 -5.65 -20.47
N ILE A 628 -26.67 -6.19 -21.01
CA ILE A 628 -26.62 -6.98 -22.25
C ILE A 628 -26.03 -6.14 -23.39
N GLY A 629 -26.47 -4.89 -23.53
CA GLY A 629 -25.91 -3.95 -24.50
C GLY A 629 -24.40 -3.77 -24.35
N LYS A 630 -23.95 -3.47 -23.12
CA LYS A 630 -22.52 -3.31 -22.81
C LYS A 630 -21.70 -4.57 -23.09
N LEU A 631 -22.21 -5.75 -22.74
CA LEU A 631 -21.53 -7.03 -22.97
C LEU A 631 -21.41 -7.40 -24.44
N THR A 632 -22.41 -7.05 -25.28
CA THR A 632 -22.46 -7.41 -26.69
C THR A 632 -21.85 -6.36 -27.63
N ASP A 633 -21.70 -5.11 -27.18
CA ASP A 633 -21.09 -4.04 -27.96
C ASP A 633 -19.55 -4.16 -27.93
N LYS A 634 -18.95 -4.44 -29.10
CA LYS A 634 -17.49 -4.52 -29.24
C LYS A 634 -16.75 -3.24 -28.85
N LYS A 635 -17.37 -2.06 -28.95
CA LYS A 635 -16.75 -0.80 -28.54
C LYS A 635 -16.68 -0.65 -27.02
N GLN A 636 -17.67 -1.19 -26.31
CA GLN A 636 -17.76 -1.15 -24.84
C GLN A 636 -17.10 -2.37 -24.20
N ASN A 637 -17.30 -3.55 -24.76
CA ASN A 637 -16.69 -4.78 -24.30
C ASN A 637 -15.42 -5.12 -25.09
N ARG A 638 -14.32 -4.54 -24.70
CA ARG A 638 -13.00 -4.82 -25.32
C ARG A 638 -12.52 -6.25 -25.09
N TRP A 639 -13.11 -6.98 -24.11
CA TRP A 639 -12.81 -8.41 -23.91
C TRP A 639 -13.25 -9.29 -25.08
N LEU A 640 -14.21 -8.84 -25.88
CA LEU A 640 -14.60 -9.53 -27.11
C LEU A 640 -13.47 -9.57 -28.15
N ASP A 641 -12.61 -8.56 -28.17
CA ASP A 641 -11.42 -8.55 -29.03
C ASP A 641 -10.37 -9.54 -28.53
N TYR A 642 -10.30 -9.83 -27.24
CA TYR A 642 -9.35 -10.76 -26.64
C TYR A 642 -9.74 -12.21 -26.83
N ALA A 643 -11.03 -12.53 -26.95
CA ALA A 643 -11.50 -13.87 -27.30
C ALA A 643 -11.03 -14.30 -28.71
N GLU A 644 -10.68 -13.34 -29.55
CA GLU A 644 -10.12 -13.56 -30.89
C GLU A 644 -8.58 -13.76 -30.90
N ILE A 645 -7.87 -13.45 -29.80
CA ILE A 645 -6.40 -13.57 -29.72
C ILE A 645 -5.89 -14.97 -30.07
N PRO A 646 -6.47 -16.07 -29.56
CA PRO A 646 -6.02 -17.41 -29.94
C PRO A 646 -6.25 -17.77 -31.40
N LYS A 647 -7.15 -17.03 -32.08
CA LYS A 647 -7.55 -17.29 -33.47
C LYS A 647 -6.79 -16.43 -34.47
N ALA A 648 -6.08 -15.39 -34.01
CA ALA A 648 -5.43 -14.43 -34.90
C ALA A 648 -3.92 -14.68 -34.97
N THR A 649 -3.35 -14.65 -36.17
CA THR A 649 -1.91 -14.53 -36.42
C THR A 649 -1.44 -13.10 -36.06
N LEU A 650 -1.56 -12.73 -34.79
CA LEU A 650 -1.06 -11.46 -34.29
C LEU A 650 0.45 -11.56 -34.07
N SER A 651 1.19 -10.48 -34.37
CA SER A 651 2.59 -10.42 -34.01
C SER A 651 2.75 -10.59 -32.49
N LEU A 652 3.83 -11.24 -32.06
CA LEU A 652 4.14 -11.45 -30.64
C LEU A 652 4.06 -10.15 -29.84
N LYS A 653 4.53 -9.04 -30.40
CA LYS A 653 4.45 -7.70 -29.81
C LYS A 653 2.99 -7.30 -29.52
N LYS A 654 2.06 -7.57 -30.42
CA LYS A 654 0.65 -7.23 -30.27
C LYS A 654 -0.03 -8.15 -29.26
N GLN A 655 0.32 -9.42 -29.21
CA GLN A 655 -0.15 -10.38 -28.18
C GLN A 655 0.33 -9.96 -26.81
N ILE A 656 1.60 -9.59 -26.63
CA ILE A 656 2.16 -9.11 -25.37
C ILE A 656 1.48 -7.80 -24.93
N SER A 657 1.26 -6.85 -25.85
CA SER A 657 0.56 -5.60 -25.57
C SER A 657 -0.87 -5.85 -25.08
N MET A 658 -1.58 -6.77 -25.72
CA MET A 658 -2.95 -7.15 -25.33
C MET A 658 -2.99 -7.87 -23.98
N ILE A 659 -2.06 -8.78 -23.69
CA ILE A 659 -1.92 -9.45 -22.39
C ILE A 659 -1.59 -8.42 -21.31
N ARG A 660 -0.71 -7.47 -21.57
CA ARG A 660 -0.39 -6.36 -20.65
C ARG A 660 -1.61 -5.48 -20.37
N TYR A 661 -2.41 -5.18 -21.39
CA TYR A 661 -3.64 -4.41 -21.25
C TYR A 661 -4.68 -5.16 -20.41
N ILE A 662 -4.90 -6.46 -20.64
CA ILE A 662 -5.76 -7.33 -19.83
C ILE A 662 -5.30 -7.32 -18.37
N ARG A 663 -4.01 -7.47 -18.16
CA ARG A 663 -3.41 -7.44 -16.83
C ARG A 663 -3.63 -6.09 -16.13
N ASN A 664 -3.44 -4.98 -16.83
CA ASN A 664 -3.68 -3.65 -16.27
C ASN A 664 -5.16 -3.42 -15.95
N LEU A 665 -6.10 -3.91 -16.77
CA LEU A 665 -7.53 -3.87 -16.44
C LEU A 665 -7.87 -4.74 -15.23
N SER A 666 -7.26 -5.92 -15.10
CA SER A 666 -7.47 -6.78 -13.92
C SER A 666 -6.89 -6.17 -12.64
N LEU A 667 -5.91 -5.26 -12.74
CA LEU A 667 -5.34 -4.52 -11.62
C LEU A 667 -6.13 -3.25 -11.27
N ILE A 668 -6.88 -2.68 -12.23
CA ILE A 668 -7.72 -1.49 -11.99
C ILE A 668 -9.02 -1.86 -11.23
N HIS A 669 -9.41 -3.12 -11.22
CA HIS A 669 -10.65 -3.61 -10.63
C HIS A 669 -10.44 -4.64 -9.49
N ILE A 670 -9.26 -4.60 -8.83
CA ILE A 670 -8.97 -5.46 -7.66
C ILE A 670 -8.82 -4.60 -6.42
#